data_6fa6d33e96cb2a56dbe26d8c83d1d7a5
#
_entry.id   6fa6d33e96cb2a56dbe26d8c83d1d7a5
#
_cell.length_a   1.000
_cell.length_b   1.000
_cell.length_c   1.000
_cell.angle_alpha   90.00
_cell.angle_beta   90.00
_cell.angle_gamma   90.00
#
_symmetry.space_group_name_H-M   'P 1'
#
loop_
_entity.id
_entity.type
_entity.pdbx_description
1 polymer ?
#
loop_
_entity_poly.entity_id
_entity_poly.type
_entity_poly.pdbx_seq_one_letter_code
_entity_poly.pdbx_strand_id
1 'polypeptide(L)'
;IANTNTVGGYLDDIASFDPEFFGLSPVEAANMDPQQRIVLELTWEALEHAHLAPNKLRGQSVGVYVGSTNNDYGMIITADPAEAHPYALTGTSSAVIPNRISYAFDFRGPSVSVDTACSSSLVALHQAVRDLRAGDADVAVAGGVNILASPFVTTAFGELGVLSPSGKIHAFSEDADGFVRSDGAGIVVLKRVKEAIADGDAILAVIKGSAVNSDGRSNGLTAPNPDAQVDVLDRAYSDAGVDPRTVDYVEAHGTGTILGDPIEASALGAVLGAGRDTAEPLLLGSAKTNYGHTEAAAGVAGVIKVVLAMNAGVIPPSLHYSGPNPYINFDREHLEVVEDPREWPCYSGRATAGVSGFGFGGTNAHAVLAQFDPADYDTNPQPVEPQLADGTHVLLPVSGLLPSRRRQAAADMADFLEGRSDDDLITVARSLARRNHGRSSAVVDAGTVAEAVKRLRLVADGKKGPGIAVADSPATTGPVFVYSGFGSQHRKMAKELVAMSPLFKARLEELDEFIKFESGWSLMELIADDSQTYDTETAQAGITAIQIALTDLLAAFGATPGAVMGMSMGEIAAAYAAGGLSAQDAMRVACHRSRLMGEGEKSLPEDQLGAMAVVEFSVDELDTFIEEHPEYAGIEPAVYAGPGMTTVGGPREAVVKLVEMLEAENKFARLLNVKGAGHTSAVEPILGELAAETADITPMPLRIPLFSSVDRGVTYQPGAVVHEPDYWVRCTRQRVWFLDATQQAFAAGHTMLVEVSPNPVALMGMMNTAFSVGAGDSQLLYVLKRKVGSAESIRDLLAKLYVAGQPIN
;
A
#
# COMPACT_ATOMS: atom_id res chain seq x y z
N ILE A 1 35.33 39.17 0.23
CA ILE A 1 34.19 38.85 -0.69
C ILE A 1 34.36 39.56 -2.02
N ALA A 2 34.77 40.83 -2.03
CA ALA A 2 34.86 41.62 -3.24
C ALA A 2 35.76 41.01 -4.35
N ASN A 3 36.71 40.17 -3.98
CA ASN A 3 37.66 39.54 -4.92
C ASN A 3 37.43 38.03 -5.08
N THR A 4 36.32 37.47 -4.52
CA THR A 4 36.02 36.06 -4.62
C THR A 4 34.95 35.84 -5.64
N ASN A 5 35.14 34.87 -6.55
CA ASN A 5 34.13 34.49 -7.51
C ASN A 5 33.00 33.75 -6.75
N THR A 6 31.80 34.32 -6.76
CA THR A 6 30.61 33.79 -6.08
C THR A 6 29.66 33.07 -7.03
N VAL A 7 30.05 32.82 -8.28
CA VAL A 7 29.27 31.99 -9.20
C VAL A 7 29.18 30.58 -8.62
N GLY A 8 28.01 30.05 -8.64
CA GLY A 8 27.73 28.71 -8.10
C GLY A 8 26.40 28.13 -8.58
N GLY A 9 26.20 26.89 -8.24
CA GLY A 9 24.91 26.22 -8.43
C GLY A 9 24.04 26.44 -7.17
N TYR A 10 22.99 27.23 -7.30
CA TYR A 10 22.13 27.52 -6.14
C TYR A 10 20.72 27.03 -6.40
N LEU A 11 20.11 26.45 -5.36
CA LEU A 11 18.69 26.12 -5.40
C LEU A 11 17.87 27.40 -5.29
N ASP A 12 16.78 27.48 -6.03
CA ASP A 12 15.92 28.67 -6.05
C ASP A 12 15.25 28.92 -4.71
N ASP A 13 14.90 27.86 -3.99
CA ASP A 13 14.22 27.93 -2.71
C ASP A 13 14.79 26.91 -1.72
N ILE A 14 15.49 27.41 -0.71
CA ILE A 14 16.00 26.60 0.40
C ILE A 14 15.21 26.82 1.70
N ALA A 15 14.25 27.72 1.69
CA ALA A 15 13.52 28.15 2.89
C ALA A 15 12.17 27.45 3.04
N SER A 16 11.48 27.15 1.96
CA SER A 16 10.16 26.53 1.99
C SER A 16 10.21 25.12 2.54
N PHE A 17 9.22 24.85 3.41
CA PHE A 17 9.08 23.55 4.06
C PHE A 17 7.64 23.38 4.55
N ASP A 18 7.14 22.16 4.59
CA ASP A 18 5.81 21.83 5.09
C ASP A 18 5.91 21.21 6.50
N PRO A 19 5.94 22.01 7.56
CA PRO A 19 6.10 21.50 8.92
C PRO A 19 4.90 20.66 9.37
N GLU A 20 3.69 21.01 8.96
CA GLU A 20 2.47 20.29 9.32
C GLU A 20 2.50 18.85 8.81
N PHE A 21 3.02 18.62 7.62
CA PHE A 21 3.15 17.29 7.04
C PHE A 21 3.97 16.34 7.92
N PHE A 22 5.02 16.87 8.58
CA PHE A 22 5.92 16.10 9.45
C PHE A 22 5.57 16.24 10.93
N GLY A 23 4.45 16.87 11.26
CA GLY A 23 4.02 17.06 12.65
C GLY A 23 4.89 18.02 13.45
N LEU A 24 5.53 18.98 12.78
CA LEU A 24 6.42 19.97 13.39
C LEU A 24 5.70 21.32 13.56
N SER A 25 6.00 22.02 14.65
CA SER A 25 5.53 23.39 14.82
C SER A 25 6.31 24.36 13.90
N PRO A 26 5.73 25.50 13.51
CA PRO A 26 6.46 26.51 12.73
C PRO A 26 7.71 27.02 13.46
N VAL A 27 7.68 27.14 14.79
CA VAL A 27 8.83 27.59 15.60
C VAL A 27 9.97 26.56 15.53
N GLU A 28 9.66 25.27 15.67
CA GLU A 28 10.67 24.22 15.54
C GLU A 28 11.26 24.20 14.13
N ALA A 29 10.42 24.27 13.12
CA ALA A 29 10.85 24.29 11.71
C ALA A 29 11.75 25.48 11.39
N ALA A 30 11.45 26.66 11.92
CA ALA A 30 12.27 27.86 11.73
C ALA A 30 13.68 27.73 12.33
N ASN A 31 13.84 26.93 13.39
CA ASN A 31 15.12 26.66 14.04
C ASN A 31 15.87 25.48 13.42
N MET A 32 15.28 24.79 12.44
CA MET A 32 15.92 23.67 11.75
C MET A 32 16.79 24.15 10.59
N ASP A 33 18.00 23.62 10.51
CA ASP A 33 18.85 23.77 9.34
C ASP A 33 18.08 23.37 8.08
N PRO A 34 18.09 24.16 7.00
CA PRO A 34 17.50 23.75 5.72
C PRO A 34 17.94 22.36 5.26
N GLN A 35 19.14 21.93 5.63
CA GLN A 35 19.64 20.58 5.32
C GLN A 35 18.79 19.49 5.98
N GLN A 36 18.34 19.69 7.23
CA GLN A 36 17.43 18.76 7.89
C GLN A 36 16.06 18.71 7.19
N ARG A 37 15.54 19.86 6.80
CA ARG A 37 14.25 19.98 6.12
C ARG A 37 14.25 19.30 4.74
N ILE A 38 15.28 19.57 3.95
CA ILE A 38 15.43 19.02 2.58
C ILE A 38 15.56 17.51 2.59
N VAL A 39 16.41 16.94 3.44
CA VAL A 39 16.58 15.48 3.48
C VAL A 39 15.33 14.75 3.99
N LEU A 40 14.56 15.41 4.86
CA LEU A 40 13.30 14.86 5.35
C LEU A 40 12.27 14.73 4.21
N GLU A 41 12.11 15.78 3.41
CA GLU A 41 11.26 15.76 2.21
C GLU A 41 11.77 14.77 1.16
N LEU A 42 13.07 14.77 0.88
CA LEU A 42 13.67 13.86 -0.09
C LEU A 42 13.54 12.39 0.31
N THR A 43 13.58 12.10 1.61
CA THR A 43 13.38 10.73 2.09
C THR A 43 11.96 10.25 1.78
N TRP A 44 10.96 11.10 2.03
CA TRP A 44 9.59 10.78 1.63
C TRP A 44 9.47 10.52 0.13
N GLU A 45 10.01 11.43 -0.69
CA GLU A 45 9.99 11.29 -2.16
C GLU A 45 10.73 10.03 -2.64
N ALA A 46 11.88 9.72 -2.04
CA ALA A 46 12.66 8.53 -2.38
C ALA A 46 11.91 7.23 -2.05
N LEU A 47 11.22 7.18 -0.91
CA LEU A 47 10.41 6.04 -0.52
C LEU A 47 9.19 5.89 -1.44
N GLU A 48 8.54 6.98 -1.83
CA GLU A 48 7.47 6.93 -2.83
C GLU A 48 8.00 6.39 -4.17
N HIS A 49 9.13 6.88 -4.63
CA HIS A 49 9.78 6.44 -5.87
C HIS A 49 10.18 4.96 -5.82
N ALA A 50 10.59 4.48 -4.66
CA ALA A 50 10.93 3.07 -4.43
C ALA A 50 9.69 2.17 -4.25
N HIS A 51 8.49 2.74 -4.19
CA HIS A 51 7.24 2.04 -3.86
C HIS A 51 7.29 1.34 -2.50
N LEU A 52 7.99 1.95 -1.54
CA LEU A 52 8.04 1.51 -0.14
C LEU A 52 7.24 2.48 0.71
N ALA A 53 6.06 2.07 1.12
CA ALA A 53 5.20 2.91 1.96
C ALA A 53 5.85 3.09 3.35
N PRO A 54 6.10 4.32 3.80
CA PRO A 54 6.72 4.57 5.11
C PRO A 54 6.00 3.90 6.27
N ASN A 55 4.69 3.83 6.25
CA ASN A 55 3.90 3.19 7.31
C ASN A 55 4.22 1.70 7.46
N LYS A 56 4.59 1.02 6.38
CA LYS A 56 4.97 -0.40 6.41
C LYS A 56 6.38 -0.62 6.95
N LEU A 57 7.20 0.43 6.98
CA LEU A 57 8.57 0.38 7.48
C LEU A 57 8.69 0.81 8.96
N ARG A 58 7.61 1.33 9.56
CA ARG A 58 7.62 1.78 10.96
C ARG A 58 8.03 0.66 11.90
N GLY A 59 8.95 0.99 12.80
CA GLY A 59 9.48 0.06 13.79
C GLY A 59 10.46 -0.97 13.27
N GLN A 60 10.79 -0.92 11.97
CA GLN A 60 11.72 -1.86 11.34
C GLN A 60 13.16 -1.34 11.36
N SER A 61 14.09 -2.24 11.05
CA SER A 61 15.52 -1.93 10.98
C SER A 61 15.85 -1.24 9.66
N VAL A 62 15.46 0.03 9.56
CA VAL A 62 15.81 0.90 8.43
C VAL A 62 16.94 1.81 8.88
N GLY A 63 18.11 1.69 8.22
CA GLY A 63 19.26 2.54 8.49
C GLY A 63 19.17 3.85 7.72
N VAL A 64 19.72 4.92 8.30
CA VAL A 64 19.77 6.25 7.69
C VAL A 64 21.19 6.77 7.75
N TYR A 65 21.76 7.08 6.58
CA TYR A 65 23.18 7.44 6.42
C TYR A 65 23.26 8.69 5.57
N VAL A 66 23.54 9.84 6.17
CA VAL A 66 23.54 11.11 5.47
C VAL A 66 24.91 11.78 5.56
N GLY A 67 25.50 12.05 4.42
CA GLY A 67 26.71 12.86 4.30
C GLY A 67 26.38 14.35 4.44
N SER A 68 27.04 15.04 5.36
CA SER A 68 26.92 16.49 5.54
C SER A 68 28.21 17.06 6.08
N THR A 69 28.57 18.22 5.58
CA THR A 69 29.82 18.89 5.97
C THR A 69 29.59 20.34 6.36
N ASN A 70 28.52 20.94 5.87
CA ASN A 70 28.22 22.35 5.96
C ASN A 70 27.43 22.67 7.24
N ASN A 71 27.87 23.63 8.01
CA ASN A 71 27.21 24.13 9.22
C ASN A 71 26.88 25.63 9.15
N ASP A 72 26.68 26.16 7.95
CA ASP A 72 26.44 27.59 7.74
C ASP A 72 25.24 28.12 8.53
N TYR A 73 24.13 27.40 8.49
CA TYR A 73 22.91 27.80 9.20
C TYR A 73 23.11 27.80 10.72
N GLY A 74 23.81 26.82 11.25
CA GLY A 74 24.15 26.76 12.67
C GLY A 74 24.97 27.97 13.10
N MET A 75 25.94 28.39 12.30
CA MET A 75 26.72 29.58 12.59
C MET A 75 25.88 30.86 12.58
N ILE A 76 24.86 30.93 11.71
CA ILE A 76 23.98 32.09 11.62
C ILE A 76 23.07 32.20 12.85
N ILE A 77 22.37 31.14 13.21
CA ILE A 77 21.33 31.18 14.24
C ILE A 77 21.91 31.06 15.68
N THR A 78 23.13 30.60 15.82
CA THR A 78 23.78 30.43 17.14
C THR A 78 24.82 31.53 17.43
N ALA A 79 24.87 32.58 16.62
CA ALA A 79 25.83 33.65 16.74
C ALA A 79 25.70 34.45 18.06
N ASP A 80 24.48 34.60 18.55
CA ASP A 80 24.21 35.26 19.84
C ASP A 80 23.75 34.24 20.88
N PRO A 81 24.58 33.96 21.92
CA PRO A 81 24.21 33.06 23.01
C PRO A 81 22.94 33.49 23.77
N ALA A 82 22.61 34.78 23.79
CA ALA A 82 21.41 35.28 24.45
C ALA A 82 20.12 34.83 23.81
N GLU A 83 20.16 34.45 22.52
CA GLU A 83 19.03 33.95 21.76
C GLU A 83 18.96 32.41 21.73
N ALA A 84 19.68 31.72 22.59
CA ALA A 84 19.66 30.27 22.69
C ALA A 84 18.24 29.74 22.88
N HIS A 85 17.84 28.79 22.02
CA HIS A 85 16.53 28.18 22.05
C HIS A 85 16.67 26.65 22.00
N PRO A 86 15.86 25.87 22.72
CA PRO A 86 15.95 24.40 22.69
C PRO A 86 15.90 23.82 21.29
N TYR A 87 15.05 24.36 20.42
CA TYR A 87 14.95 23.92 19.04
C TYR A 87 16.18 24.28 18.19
N ALA A 88 16.95 25.31 18.57
CA ALA A 88 18.21 25.64 17.89
C ALA A 88 19.27 24.56 18.15
N LEU A 89 19.28 23.94 19.33
CA LEU A 89 20.21 22.85 19.63
C LEU A 89 19.98 21.65 18.71
N THR A 90 18.74 21.16 18.61
CA THR A 90 18.41 20.04 17.73
C THR A 90 18.39 20.42 16.25
N GLY A 91 18.05 21.66 15.94
CA GLY A 91 17.97 22.17 14.57
C GLY A 91 19.32 22.42 13.91
N THR A 92 20.42 22.53 14.68
CA THR A 92 21.77 22.80 14.16
C THR A 92 22.75 21.64 14.33
N SER A 93 22.38 20.61 15.06
CA SER A 93 23.24 19.44 15.27
C SER A 93 23.30 18.58 14.00
N SER A 94 24.51 18.29 13.52
CA SER A 94 24.70 17.42 12.36
C SER A 94 24.18 16.00 12.59
N ALA A 95 24.23 15.50 13.84
CA ALA A 95 23.69 14.19 14.20
C ALA A 95 22.17 14.11 13.95
N VAL A 96 21.46 15.22 14.07
CA VAL A 96 20.01 15.27 13.94
C VAL A 96 19.55 15.26 12.47
N ILE A 97 20.44 15.53 11.52
CA ILE A 97 20.11 15.41 10.08
C ILE A 97 19.54 14.01 9.78
N PRO A 98 20.26 12.90 10.03
CA PRO A 98 19.68 11.56 9.86
C PRO A 98 18.70 11.19 10.98
N ASN A 99 18.94 11.62 12.21
CA ASN A 99 18.12 11.22 13.35
C ASN A 99 16.69 11.74 13.26
N ARG A 100 16.49 12.92 12.68
CA ARG A 100 15.15 13.45 12.46
C ARG A 100 14.36 12.61 11.45
N ILE A 101 15.02 12.07 10.44
CA ILE A 101 14.41 11.11 9.50
C ILE A 101 13.98 9.86 10.27
N SER A 102 14.87 9.27 11.05
CA SER A 102 14.58 8.09 11.86
C SER A 102 13.43 8.34 12.84
N TYR A 103 13.40 9.51 13.46
CA TYR A 103 12.32 9.89 14.37
C TYR A 103 10.98 10.06 13.65
N ALA A 104 10.95 10.78 12.54
CA ALA A 104 9.73 11.06 11.81
C ALA A 104 9.05 9.80 11.25
N PHE A 105 9.84 8.83 10.81
CA PHE A 105 9.36 7.61 10.18
C PHE A 105 9.39 6.38 11.09
N ASP A 106 9.85 6.52 12.33
CA ASP A 106 10.07 5.41 13.28
C ASP A 106 10.97 4.32 12.68
N PHE A 107 12.12 4.74 12.15
CA PHE A 107 13.16 3.84 11.66
C PHE A 107 14.13 3.52 12.78
N ARG A 108 14.41 2.25 13.01
CA ARG A 108 15.17 1.76 14.17
C ARG A 108 16.53 1.17 13.83
N GLY A 109 16.95 1.26 12.59
CA GLY A 109 18.31 0.90 12.20
C GLY A 109 19.34 1.95 12.59
N PRO A 110 20.63 1.75 12.25
CA PRO A 110 21.65 2.76 12.46
C PRO A 110 21.25 4.10 11.84
N SER A 111 21.57 5.21 12.52
CA SER A 111 21.20 6.55 12.07
C SER A 111 22.40 7.47 12.30
N VAL A 112 23.15 7.72 11.23
CA VAL A 112 24.46 8.35 11.32
C VAL A 112 24.65 9.49 10.32
N SER A 113 25.30 10.55 10.76
CA SER A 113 25.82 11.63 9.93
C SER A 113 27.28 11.33 9.61
N VAL A 114 27.66 11.51 8.35
CA VAL A 114 29.02 11.25 7.88
C VAL A 114 29.62 12.55 7.37
N ASP A 115 30.77 12.93 7.92
CA ASP A 115 31.54 14.07 7.42
C ASP A 115 32.97 13.61 7.08
N THR A 116 33.20 13.41 5.79
CA THR A 116 34.51 13.19 5.19
C THR A 116 34.72 14.19 4.04
N ALA A 117 34.17 15.39 4.22
CA ALA A 117 34.20 16.47 3.23
C ALA A 117 33.51 16.02 1.90
N CYS A 118 34.19 16.14 0.79
CA CYS A 118 33.59 15.90 -0.54
C CYS A 118 33.27 14.44 -0.84
N SER A 119 33.76 13.49 -0.06
CA SER A 119 33.44 12.07 -0.18
C SER A 119 32.29 11.61 0.76
N SER A 120 31.71 12.53 1.54
CA SER A 120 30.78 12.20 2.63
C SER A 120 29.61 11.33 2.21
N SER A 121 28.89 11.67 1.15
CA SER A 121 27.73 10.88 0.72
C SER A 121 28.11 9.53 0.12
N LEU A 122 29.29 9.44 -0.49
CA LEU A 122 29.77 8.16 -1.02
C LEU A 122 30.24 7.24 0.12
N VAL A 123 30.84 7.79 1.17
CA VAL A 123 31.17 7.06 2.40
C VAL A 123 29.89 6.62 3.12
N ALA A 124 28.88 7.48 3.18
CA ALA A 124 27.57 7.13 3.71
C ALA A 124 26.96 5.94 2.96
N LEU A 125 27.02 5.96 1.63
CA LEU A 125 26.58 4.85 0.79
C LEU A 125 27.36 3.57 1.08
N HIS A 126 28.68 3.66 1.20
CA HIS A 126 29.54 2.54 1.56
C HIS A 126 29.15 1.93 2.89
N GLN A 127 28.90 2.74 3.91
CA GLN A 127 28.48 2.28 5.22
C GLN A 127 27.11 1.60 5.17
N ALA A 128 26.16 2.15 4.41
CA ALA A 128 24.86 1.55 4.17
C ALA A 128 24.99 0.16 3.52
N VAL A 129 25.83 0.03 2.52
CA VAL A 129 26.10 -1.25 1.86
C VAL A 129 26.67 -2.28 2.86
N ARG A 130 27.62 -1.87 3.68
CA ARG A 130 28.21 -2.72 4.71
C ARG A 130 27.17 -3.20 5.73
N ASP A 131 26.34 -2.31 6.21
CA ASP A 131 25.32 -2.64 7.21
C ASP A 131 24.22 -3.55 6.64
N LEU A 132 23.84 -3.34 5.38
CA LEU A 132 22.92 -4.26 4.68
C LEU A 132 23.52 -5.66 4.53
N ARG A 133 24.79 -5.77 4.15
CA ARG A 133 25.49 -7.06 4.03
C ARG A 133 25.66 -7.74 5.38
N ALA A 134 25.91 -6.98 6.44
CA ALA A 134 26.06 -7.51 7.80
C ALA A 134 24.72 -7.88 8.46
N GLY A 135 23.59 -7.42 7.91
CA GLY A 135 22.27 -7.62 8.52
C GLY A 135 21.93 -6.63 9.62
N ASP A 136 22.70 -5.55 9.79
CA ASP A 136 22.43 -4.49 10.76
C ASP A 136 21.30 -3.57 10.31
N ALA A 137 20.99 -3.57 9.03
CA ALA A 137 19.84 -2.91 8.43
C ALA A 137 19.22 -3.81 7.36
N ASP A 138 17.91 -3.74 7.19
CA ASP A 138 17.17 -4.47 6.15
C ASP A 138 16.83 -3.58 4.96
N VAL A 139 16.68 -2.30 5.20
CA VAL A 139 16.52 -1.23 4.21
C VAL A 139 17.44 -0.10 4.64
N ALA A 140 18.04 0.58 3.70
CA ALA A 140 18.87 1.74 3.99
C ALA A 140 18.45 2.94 3.16
N VAL A 141 18.39 4.09 3.83
CA VAL A 141 18.23 5.41 3.24
C VAL A 141 19.60 6.07 3.31
N ALA A 142 20.19 6.36 2.16
CA ALA A 142 21.55 6.89 2.11
C ALA A 142 21.62 8.08 1.17
N GLY A 143 22.46 9.04 1.49
CA GLY A 143 22.66 10.19 0.62
C GLY A 143 23.50 11.28 1.24
N GLY A 144 23.28 12.49 0.80
CA GLY A 144 24.02 13.65 1.27
C GLY A 144 23.31 14.96 0.97
N VAL A 145 23.72 15.99 1.66
CA VAL A 145 23.13 17.33 1.53
C VAL A 145 24.21 18.39 1.70
N ASN A 146 24.07 19.46 0.94
CA ASN A 146 24.95 20.62 1.02
C ASN A 146 24.18 21.88 0.65
N ILE A 147 23.99 22.78 1.61
CA ILE A 147 23.30 24.06 1.41
C ILE A 147 24.23 25.21 1.81
N LEU A 148 24.46 26.10 0.84
CA LEU A 148 25.36 27.25 0.97
C LEU A 148 24.57 28.45 1.49
N ALA A 149 24.54 28.64 2.81
CA ALA A 149 23.78 29.73 3.45
C ALA A 149 24.67 30.90 3.93
N SER A 150 26.00 30.75 3.88
CA SER A 150 26.96 31.76 4.31
C SER A 150 28.10 31.87 3.32
N PRO A 151 28.69 33.06 3.10
CA PRO A 151 29.82 33.24 2.23
C PRO A 151 31.19 32.86 2.86
N PHE A 152 31.24 32.48 4.15
CA PHE A 152 32.49 32.23 4.85
C PHE A 152 33.33 31.13 4.17
N VAL A 153 32.80 29.98 3.95
CA VAL A 153 33.53 28.84 3.35
C VAL A 153 33.91 29.14 1.88
N THR A 154 33.04 29.81 1.15
CA THR A 154 33.36 30.26 -0.24
C THR A 154 34.56 31.18 -0.23
N THR A 155 34.62 32.14 0.66
CA THR A 155 35.76 33.05 0.80
C THR A 155 37.02 32.28 1.21
N ALA A 156 36.94 31.33 2.10
CA ALA A 156 38.08 30.51 2.52
C ALA A 156 38.60 29.64 1.35
N PHE A 157 37.74 29.05 0.54
CA PHE A 157 38.16 28.34 -0.65
C PHE A 157 38.78 29.27 -1.69
N GLY A 158 38.31 30.52 -1.81
CA GLY A 158 38.92 31.56 -2.63
C GLY A 158 40.35 31.86 -2.20
N GLU A 159 40.59 31.98 -0.91
CA GLU A 159 41.93 32.18 -0.35
C GLU A 159 42.83 30.95 -0.57
N LEU A 160 42.27 29.75 -0.57
CA LEU A 160 43.01 28.52 -0.87
C LEU A 160 43.35 28.38 -2.36
N GLY A 161 42.74 29.18 -3.24
CA GLY A 161 43.04 29.21 -4.66
C GLY A 161 42.46 28.05 -5.47
N VAL A 162 41.40 27.41 -4.99
CA VAL A 162 40.76 26.24 -5.63
C VAL A 162 39.50 26.56 -6.42
N LEU A 163 38.96 27.78 -6.25
CA LEU A 163 37.78 28.23 -7.01
C LEU A 163 38.15 28.66 -8.45
N SER A 164 37.29 28.29 -9.40
CA SER A 164 37.45 28.65 -10.81
C SER A 164 37.25 30.16 -11.03
N PRO A 165 38.24 30.88 -11.57
CA PRO A 165 38.04 32.27 -11.97
C PRO A 165 37.04 32.44 -13.10
N SER A 166 36.88 31.44 -13.99
CA SER A 166 35.96 31.46 -15.12
C SER A 166 34.52 31.15 -14.70
N GLY A 167 34.30 30.68 -13.45
CA GLY A 167 32.98 30.29 -12.97
C GLY A 167 32.41 29.01 -13.58
N LYS A 168 33.27 28.15 -14.10
CA LYS A 168 32.93 26.88 -14.73
C LYS A 168 33.88 25.78 -14.30
N ILE A 169 33.40 24.56 -14.22
CA ILE A 169 34.25 23.39 -13.98
C ILE A 169 34.62 22.78 -15.34
N HIS A 170 35.92 22.78 -15.67
CA HIS A 170 36.46 22.21 -16.91
C HIS A 170 37.16 20.89 -16.59
N ALA A 171 36.42 19.88 -16.19
CA ALA A 171 36.97 18.60 -15.79
C ALA A 171 37.78 17.95 -16.91
N PHE A 172 39.01 17.56 -16.61
CA PHE A 172 39.96 16.89 -17.54
C PHE A 172 40.31 17.71 -18.79
N SER A 173 39.93 18.98 -18.85
CA SER A 173 40.15 19.89 -19.97
C SER A 173 41.44 20.64 -19.80
N GLU A 174 41.96 21.12 -20.91
CA GLU A 174 43.11 22.06 -20.96
C GLU A 174 42.83 23.37 -20.21
N ASP A 175 41.55 23.72 -20.07
CA ASP A 175 41.09 24.94 -19.39
C ASP A 175 40.82 24.74 -17.89
N ALA A 176 41.14 23.59 -17.31
CA ALA A 176 40.94 23.31 -15.91
C ALA A 176 41.55 24.38 -15.01
N ASP A 177 40.76 25.10 -14.24
CA ASP A 177 41.17 26.27 -13.47
C ASP A 177 40.61 26.31 -12.03
N GLY A 178 39.97 25.22 -11.59
CA GLY A 178 39.35 25.12 -10.28
C GLY A 178 37.88 24.71 -10.34
N PHE A 179 37.22 24.66 -9.19
CA PHE A 179 35.80 24.26 -9.12
C PHE A 179 34.87 25.43 -8.77
N VAL A 180 33.58 25.13 -8.90
CA VAL A 180 32.47 26.01 -8.54
C VAL A 180 31.66 25.32 -7.48
N ARG A 181 31.30 25.98 -6.38
CA ARG A 181 30.48 25.42 -5.30
C ARG A 181 29.00 25.31 -5.71
N SER A 182 28.28 24.36 -5.16
CA SER A 182 26.86 24.16 -5.48
C SER A 182 26.08 23.70 -4.25
N ASP A 183 24.86 24.21 -4.11
CA ASP A 183 23.84 23.54 -3.31
C ASP A 183 23.47 22.21 -3.96
N GLY A 184 23.07 21.24 -3.15
CA GLY A 184 22.54 19.98 -3.65
C GLY A 184 22.19 19.01 -2.55
N ALA A 185 21.32 18.09 -2.87
CA ALA A 185 20.96 16.98 -2.02
C ALA A 185 20.47 15.81 -2.85
N GLY A 186 20.68 14.62 -2.34
CA GLY A 186 20.18 13.39 -2.98
C GLY A 186 20.01 12.29 -1.94
N ILE A 187 18.96 11.52 -2.12
CA ILE A 187 18.66 10.34 -1.30
C ILE A 187 18.41 9.15 -2.22
N VAL A 188 19.00 8.02 -1.89
CA VAL A 188 18.76 6.73 -2.54
C VAL A 188 18.29 5.72 -1.50
N VAL A 189 17.46 4.77 -1.94
CA VAL A 189 16.94 3.69 -1.10
C VAL A 189 17.60 2.39 -1.54
N LEU A 190 18.15 1.66 -0.59
CA LEU A 190 18.92 0.44 -0.83
C LEU A 190 18.30 -0.75 -0.11
N LYS A 191 18.35 -1.90 -0.76
CA LYS A 191 18.02 -3.21 -0.22
C LYS A 191 19.02 -4.24 -0.71
N ARG A 192 19.16 -5.36 0.00
CA ARG A 192 19.84 -6.54 -0.56
C ARG A 192 19.09 -6.99 -1.80
N VAL A 193 19.82 -7.35 -2.85
CA VAL A 193 19.23 -7.72 -4.15
C VAL A 193 18.24 -8.86 -4.01
N LYS A 194 18.57 -9.89 -3.24
CA LYS A 194 17.72 -11.06 -3.05
C LYS A 194 16.37 -10.71 -2.45
N GLU A 195 16.36 -9.87 -1.41
CA GLU A 195 15.13 -9.42 -0.78
C GLU A 195 14.33 -8.48 -1.71
N ALA A 196 15.01 -7.59 -2.42
CA ALA A 196 14.36 -6.69 -3.37
C ALA A 196 13.63 -7.47 -4.49
N ILE A 197 14.26 -8.53 -4.99
CA ILE A 197 13.63 -9.42 -5.99
C ILE A 197 12.43 -10.15 -5.37
N ALA A 198 12.60 -10.73 -4.18
CA ALA A 198 11.52 -11.44 -3.50
C ALA A 198 10.32 -10.55 -3.19
N ASP A 199 10.56 -9.29 -2.85
CA ASP A 199 9.51 -8.30 -2.54
C ASP A 199 8.88 -7.68 -3.80
N GLY A 200 9.40 -8.00 -5.00
CA GLY A 200 8.92 -7.45 -6.26
C GLY A 200 9.24 -5.97 -6.43
N ASP A 201 10.30 -5.47 -5.81
CA ASP A 201 10.72 -4.08 -5.91
C ASP A 201 11.27 -3.76 -7.32
N ALA A 202 11.08 -2.52 -7.75
CA ALA A 202 11.70 -2.00 -8.97
C ALA A 202 13.17 -1.69 -8.69
N ILE A 203 14.06 -2.46 -9.27
CA ILE A 203 15.50 -2.32 -9.09
C ILE A 203 16.06 -1.49 -10.25
N LEU A 204 16.61 -0.30 -9.94
CA LEU A 204 17.15 0.62 -10.93
C LEU A 204 18.59 0.31 -11.30
N ALA A 205 19.40 -0.16 -10.35
CA ALA A 205 20.78 -0.57 -10.56
C ALA A 205 21.23 -1.41 -9.35
N VAL A 206 22.36 -2.05 -9.47
CA VAL A 206 22.99 -2.84 -8.40
C VAL A 206 24.32 -2.23 -8.02
N ILE A 207 24.52 -1.96 -6.73
CA ILE A 207 25.84 -1.61 -6.21
C ILE A 207 26.59 -2.94 -5.98
N LYS A 208 27.57 -3.18 -6.84
CA LYS A 208 28.34 -4.43 -6.81
C LYS A 208 29.36 -4.45 -5.69
N GLY A 209 29.93 -3.31 -5.38
CA GLY A 209 30.91 -3.15 -4.31
C GLY A 209 31.32 -1.71 -4.12
N SER A 210 32.10 -1.48 -3.07
CA SER A 210 32.62 -0.16 -2.73
C SER A 210 33.84 -0.27 -1.82
N ALA A 211 34.62 0.79 -1.76
CA ALA A 211 35.77 0.89 -0.86
C ALA A 211 35.97 2.32 -0.39
N VAL A 212 36.59 2.44 0.77
CA VAL A 212 36.99 3.70 1.39
C VAL A 212 38.39 3.55 1.96
N ASN A 213 39.23 4.56 1.77
CA ASN A 213 40.55 4.62 2.40
C ASN A 213 40.94 6.07 2.74
N SER A 214 42.12 6.24 3.24
CA SER A 214 42.73 7.55 3.52
C SER A 214 44.01 7.74 2.69
N ASP A 215 44.29 9.00 2.33
CA ASP A 215 45.57 9.37 1.70
C ASP A 215 46.79 9.13 2.61
N GLY A 216 46.55 9.05 3.94
CA GLY A 216 47.66 9.01 4.86
C GLY A 216 48.56 10.26 4.71
N ARG A 217 49.87 10.08 4.73
CA ARG A 217 50.80 11.19 4.53
C ARG A 217 50.96 11.46 3.02
N SER A 218 50.42 12.58 2.57
CA SER A 218 50.64 13.12 1.22
C SER A 218 51.54 14.38 1.28
N ASN A 219 51.67 15.06 0.17
CA ASN A 219 52.48 16.29 0.07
C ASN A 219 51.91 17.50 0.83
N GLY A 220 50.76 17.33 1.46
CA GLY A 220 50.05 18.31 2.29
C GLY A 220 48.71 17.74 2.69
N LEU A 221 48.11 18.27 3.76
CA LEU A 221 46.83 17.77 4.29
C LEU A 221 45.75 17.73 3.20
N THR A 222 45.67 18.73 2.37
CA THR A 222 44.66 18.87 1.32
C THR A 222 45.14 18.39 -0.08
N ALA A 223 46.40 17.90 -0.17
CA ALA A 223 46.94 17.39 -1.42
C ALA A 223 46.55 15.93 -1.65
N PRO A 224 46.08 15.56 -2.88
CA PRO A 224 45.75 14.17 -3.20
C PRO A 224 46.97 13.25 -3.14
N ASN A 225 46.75 11.97 -2.88
CA ASN A 225 47.75 10.91 -2.91
C ASN A 225 47.47 9.93 -4.04
N PRO A 226 48.29 9.89 -5.11
CA PRO A 226 48.09 8.99 -6.23
C PRO A 226 47.99 7.51 -5.86
N ASP A 227 48.86 7.06 -4.95
CA ASP A 227 48.91 5.65 -4.50
C ASP A 227 47.63 5.26 -3.73
N ALA A 228 47.10 6.17 -2.93
CA ALA A 228 45.86 5.93 -2.20
C ALA A 228 44.65 5.84 -3.14
N GLN A 229 44.64 6.64 -4.18
CA GLN A 229 43.58 6.58 -5.20
C GLN A 229 43.63 5.24 -5.97
N VAL A 230 44.80 4.75 -6.32
CA VAL A 230 44.97 3.42 -6.92
C VAL A 230 44.47 2.33 -5.97
N ASP A 231 44.84 2.42 -4.70
CA ASP A 231 44.44 1.45 -3.69
C ASP A 231 42.92 1.38 -3.49
N VAL A 232 42.25 2.51 -3.40
CA VAL A 232 40.78 2.52 -3.22
C VAL A 232 40.06 1.95 -4.44
N LEU A 233 40.57 2.20 -5.64
CA LEU A 233 40.03 1.61 -6.87
C LEU A 233 40.22 0.09 -6.88
N ASP A 234 41.41 -0.40 -6.61
CA ASP A 234 41.67 -1.85 -6.53
C ASP A 234 40.76 -2.54 -5.53
N ARG A 235 40.61 -1.96 -4.37
CA ARG A 235 39.74 -2.52 -3.30
C ARG A 235 38.28 -2.52 -3.71
N ALA A 236 37.81 -1.46 -4.36
CA ALA A 236 36.41 -1.35 -4.79
C ALA A 236 36.06 -2.43 -5.83
N TYR A 237 36.90 -2.61 -6.84
CA TYR A 237 36.67 -3.63 -7.87
C TYR A 237 36.88 -5.04 -7.34
N SER A 238 37.79 -5.25 -6.42
CA SER A 238 37.92 -6.52 -5.70
C SER A 238 36.68 -6.86 -4.90
N ASP A 239 36.14 -5.89 -4.13
CA ASP A 239 34.89 -6.05 -3.37
C ASP A 239 33.71 -6.33 -4.29
N ALA A 240 33.65 -5.69 -5.45
CA ALA A 240 32.60 -5.86 -6.42
C ALA A 240 32.68 -7.17 -7.21
N GLY A 241 33.84 -7.81 -7.25
CA GLY A 241 34.06 -8.96 -8.13
C GLY A 241 33.94 -8.62 -9.60
N VAL A 242 34.25 -7.37 -9.98
CA VAL A 242 34.20 -6.85 -11.35
C VAL A 242 35.61 -6.62 -11.88
N ASP A 243 35.88 -7.13 -13.09
CA ASP A 243 37.14 -6.85 -13.77
C ASP A 243 37.17 -5.36 -14.17
N PRO A 244 38.08 -4.55 -13.62
CA PRO A 244 38.10 -3.10 -13.89
C PRO A 244 38.26 -2.75 -15.36
N ARG A 245 38.87 -3.63 -16.18
CA ARG A 245 39.03 -3.42 -17.62
C ARG A 245 37.73 -3.54 -18.42
N THR A 246 36.67 -4.07 -17.82
CA THR A 246 35.36 -4.22 -18.45
C THR A 246 34.38 -3.10 -18.11
N VAL A 247 34.80 -2.14 -17.31
CA VAL A 247 33.97 -1.00 -16.92
C VAL A 247 33.83 -0.03 -18.09
N ASP A 248 32.59 0.41 -18.33
CA ASP A 248 32.28 1.31 -19.45
C ASP A 248 32.63 2.75 -19.12
N TYR A 249 32.27 3.22 -17.94
CA TYR A 249 32.27 4.62 -17.58
C TYR A 249 32.62 4.84 -16.13
N VAL A 250 33.32 5.93 -15.84
CA VAL A 250 33.51 6.42 -14.47
C VAL A 250 32.95 7.82 -14.36
N GLU A 251 32.02 8.02 -13.46
CA GLU A 251 31.64 9.32 -12.94
C GLU A 251 32.75 9.73 -12.00
N ALA A 252 33.67 10.53 -12.53
CA ALA A 252 34.90 10.91 -11.86
C ALA A 252 34.64 11.93 -10.74
N HIS A 253 35.59 12.06 -9.84
CA HIS A 253 35.61 13.20 -8.91
C HIS A 253 35.65 14.50 -9.71
N GLY A 254 36.55 14.61 -10.70
CA GLY A 254 36.51 15.53 -11.82
C GLY A 254 36.15 16.97 -11.46
N THR A 255 36.87 17.56 -10.50
CA THR A 255 36.59 18.90 -10.00
C THR A 255 37.19 20.02 -10.87
N GLY A 256 37.99 19.66 -11.87
CA GLY A 256 38.64 20.64 -12.72
C GLY A 256 39.80 21.39 -12.07
N THR A 257 40.36 20.85 -10.99
CA THR A 257 41.54 21.45 -10.37
C THR A 257 42.82 21.11 -11.13
N ILE A 258 43.77 22.01 -11.12
CA ILE A 258 45.03 21.87 -11.87
C ILE A 258 45.83 20.64 -11.42
N LEU A 259 45.87 20.37 -10.12
CA LEU A 259 46.57 19.23 -9.55
C LEU A 259 45.75 17.96 -9.51
N GLY A 260 44.45 18.07 -9.25
CA GLY A 260 43.59 16.91 -8.97
C GLY A 260 43.28 16.09 -10.19
N ASP A 261 42.91 16.71 -11.32
CA ASP A 261 42.52 15.98 -12.54
C ASP A 261 43.62 15.06 -13.09
N PRO A 262 44.92 15.51 -13.20
CA PRO A 262 46.00 14.63 -13.65
C PRO A 262 46.25 13.44 -12.73
N ILE A 263 46.19 13.65 -11.42
CA ILE A 263 46.36 12.57 -10.42
C ILE A 263 45.24 11.55 -10.54
N GLU A 264 44.00 11.99 -10.61
CA GLU A 264 42.84 11.08 -10.77
C GLU A 264 42.90 10.32 -12.07
N ALA A 265 43.24 10.98 -13.20
CA ALA A 265 43.38 10.32 -14.50
C ALA A 265 44.48 9.23 -14.46
N SER A 266 45.61 9.51 -13.81
CA SER A 266 46.66 8.54 -13.64
C SER A 266 46.24 7.31 -12.87
N ALA A 267 45.51 7.49 -11.77
CA ALA A 267 44.98 6.37 -10.96
C ALA A 267 43.96 5.54 -11.75
N LEU A 268 43.02 6.21 -12.44
CA LEU A 268 42.06 5.53 -13.31
C LEU A 268 42.73 4.71 -14.41
N GLY A 269 43.75 5.30 -15.06
CA GLY A 269 44.54 4.61 -16.07
C GLY A 269 45.27 3.40 -15.54
N ALA A 270 45.84 3.49 -14.35
CA ALA A 270 46.56 2.40 -13.71
C ALA A 270 45.69 1.20 -13.39
N VAL A 271 44.46 1.41 -12.92
CA VAL A 271 43.56 0.34 -12.46
C VAL A 271 42.57 -0.08 -13.54
N LEU A 272 41.93 0.85 -14.21
CA LEU A 272 40.84 0.56 -15.16
C LEU A 272 41.32 0.59 -16.60
N GLY A 273 42.32 1.44 -16.92
CA GLY A 273 42.84 1.61 -18.30
C GLY A 273 43.87 0.56 -18.71
N ALA A 274 44.64 0.06 -17.75
CA ALA A 274 45.74 -0.85 -18.03
C ALA A 274 45.29 -2.14 -18.71
N GLY A 275 45.90 -2.52 -19.84
CA GLY A 275 45.61 -3.73 -20.58
C GLY A 275 44.33 -3.70 -21.40
N ARG A 276 43.65 -2.55 -21.53
CA ARG A 276 42.50 -2.39 -22.43
C ARG A 276 42.89 -2.37 -23.88
N ASP A 277 41.99 -2.84 -24.74
CA ASP A 277 42.04 -2.60 -26.17
C ASP A 277 41.85 -1.11 -26.42
N THR A 278 42.58 -0.56 -27.38
CA THR A 278 42.44 0.87 -27.79
C THR A 278 41.07 1.20 -28.31
N ALA A 279 40.31 0.22 -28.83
CA ALA A 279 38.95 0.37 -29.29
C ALA A 279 37.92 0.38 -28.14
N GLU A 280 38.31 0.02 -26.90
CA GLU A 280 37.46 -0.08 -25.72
C GLU A 280 37.98 0.82 -24.58
N PRO A 281 38.07 2.17 -24.80
CA PRO A 281 38.56 3.05 -23.77
C PRO A 281 37.59 3.16 -22.59
N LEU A 282 38.12 3.47 -21.40
CA LEU A 282 37.31 3.89 -20.28
C LEU A 282 36.75 5.28 -20.55
N LEU A 283 35.41 5.37 -20.50
CA LEU A 283 34.75 6.68 -20.68
C LEU A 283 34.72 7.45 -19.37
N LEU A 284 34.95 8.74 -19.44
CA LEU A 284 34.97 9.66 -18.28
C LEU A 284 33.96 10.78 -18.42
N GLY A 285 33.44 11.24 -17.33
CA GLY A 285 32.66 12.45 -17.21
C GLY A 285 32.51 12.90 -15.76
N SER A 286 32.02 14.11 -15.59
CA SER A 286 31.70 14.65 -14.28
C SER A 286 30.44 15.51 -14.34
N ALA A 287 29.44 15.18 -13.54
CA ALA A 287 28.20 15.95 -13.38
C ALA A 287 28.47 17.35 -12.81
N LYS A 288 29.60 17.52 -12.13
CA LYS A 288 30.03 18.82 -11.60
C LYS A 288 30.20 19.87 -12.70
N THR A 289 30.48 19.44 -13.91
CA THR A 289 30.58 20.36 -15.05
C THR A 289 29.26 21.02 -15.40
N ASN A 290 28.16 20.42 -14.99
CA ASN A 290 26.80 20.91 -15.26
C ASN A 290 26.33 21.94 -14.21
N TYR A 291 26.40 21.59 -12.92
CA TYR A 291 25.82 22.42 -11.87
C TYR A 291 26.82 22.83 -10.78
N GLY A 292 28.02 22.31 -10.78
CA GLY A 292 29.03 22.62 -9.78
C GLY A 292 29.29 21.47 -8.81
N HIS A 293 30.16 21.75 -7.85
CA HIS A 293 30.57 20.80 -6.84
C HIS A 293 29.61 20.86 -5.63
N THR A 294 28.79 19.83 -5.47
CA THR A 294 27.82 19.74 -4.37
C THR A 294 28.44 19.25 -3.06
N GLU A 295 29.76 19.21 -2.97
CA GLU A 295 30.54 18.91 -1.76
C GLU A 295 30.08 17.61 -1.08
N ALA A 296 29.49 17.69 0.13
CA ALA A 296 29.02 16.50 0.82
C ALA A 296 28.02 15.63 0.02
N ALA A 297 27.23 16.25 -0.87
CA ALA A 297 26.28 15.55 -1.72
C ALA A 297 26.88 15.10 -3.07
N ALA A 298 28.14 15.39 -3.35
CA ALA A 298 28.73 15.11 -4.66
C ALA A 298 28.69 13.63 -5.07
N GLY A 299 29.00 12.73 -4.13
CA GLY A 299 28.99 11.29 -4.38
C GLY A 299 27.63 10.76 -4.75
N VAL A 300 26.58 11.10 -3.98
CA VAL A 300 25.23 10.67 -4.26
C VAL A 300 24.66 11.28 -5.54
N ALA A 301 25.03 12.52 -5.85
CA ALA A 301 24.65 13.15 -7.12
C ALA A 301 25.23 12.37 -8.31
N GLY A 302 26.51 11.96 -8.23
CA GLY A 302 27.13 11.09 -9.22
C GLY A 302 26.47 9.74 -9.34
N VAL A 303 26.12 9.11 -8.23
CA VAL A 303 25.37 7.83 -8.23
C VAL A 303 24.04 7.97 -8.93
N ILE A 304 23.26 8.99 -8.61
CA ILE A 304 21.95 9.25 -9.21
C ILE A 304 22.08 9.46 -10.72
N LYS A 305 23.06 10.27 -11.14
CA LYS A 305 23.35 10.45 -12.57
C LYS A 305 23.62 9.12 -13.28
N VAL A 306 24.49 8.30 -12.72
CA VAL A 306 24.87 7.01 -13.31
C VAL A 306 23.66 6.09 -13.41
N VAL A 307 22.84 5.99 -12.36
CA VAL A 307 21.64 5.16 -12.35
C VAL A 307 20.65 5.62 -13.43
N LEU A 308 20.40 6.91 -13.52
CA LEU A 308 19.52 7.48 -14.56
C LEU A 308 20.05 7.24 -15.96
N ALA A 309 21.37 7.40 -16.16
CA ALA A 309 22.01 7.15 -17.43
C ALA A 309 21.94 5.68 -17.87
N MET A 310 22.11 4.75 -16.91
CA MET A 310 21.95 3.33 -17.18
C MET A 310 20.52 2.99 -17.62
N ASN A 311 19.53 3.54 -16.94
CA ASN A 311 18.13 3.28 -17.27
C ASN A 311 17.70 3.96 -18.59
N ALA A 312 18.29 5.08 -18.94
CA ALA A 312 18.05 5.76 -20.20
C ALA A 312 18.82 5.15 -21.38
N GLY A 313 19.83 4.32 -21.10
CA GLY A 313 20.69 3.74 -22.12
C GLY A 313 21.66 4.73 -22.76
N VAL A 314 21.81 5.93 -22.21
CA VAL A 314 22.62 7.01 -22.77
C VAL A 314 23.51 7.61 -21.67
N ILE A 315 24.79 7.78 -22.01
CA ILE A 315 25.76 8.51 -21.19
C ILE A 315 25.74 9.98 -21.62
N PRO A 316 25.35 10.92 -20.73
CA PRO A 316 25.38 12.36 -21.07
C PRO A 316 26.79 12.90 -21.11
N PRO A 317 27.02 14.01 -21.83
CA PRO A 317 28.35 14.59 -21.98
C PRO A 317 28.84 15.26 -20.70
N SER A 318 30.18 15.29 -20.56
CA SER A 318 30.87 16.17 -19.63
C SER A 318 30.99 17.54 -20.28
N LEU A 319 30.48 18.58 -19.62
CA LEU A 319 30.42 19.92 -20.21
C LEU A 319 31.75 20.66 -20.08
N HIS A 320 31.90 21.74 -20.81
CA HIS A 320 33.06 22.68 -20.74
C HIS A 320 34.40 22.01 -20.96
N TYR A 321 34.44 20.95 -21.75
CA TYR A 321 35.64 20.31 -22.22
C TYR A 321 36.01 20.86 -23.60
N SER A 322 37.13 21.60 -23.68
CA SER A 322 37.58 22.24 -24.91
C SER A 322 38.70 21.47 -25.63
N GLY A 323 39.39 20.61 -24.90
CA GLY A 323 40.47 19.79 -25.41
C GLY A 323 41.18 19.08 -24.27
N PRO A 324 42.09 18.14 -24.59
CA PRO A 324 42.71 17.31 -23.55
C PRO A 324 43.64 18.12 -22.65
N ASN A 325 43.57 17.89 -21.36
CA ASN A 325 44.47 18.41 -20.37
C ASN A 325 45.93 17.99 -20.74
N PRO A 326 46.87 18.92 -20.86
CA PRO A 326 48.23 18.61 -21.33
C PRO A 326 49.02 17.73 -20.33
N TYR A 327 48.58 17.62 -19.10
CA TYR A 327 49.26 16.82 -18.09
C TYR A 327 48.68 15.39 -17.99
N ILE A 328 47.75 15.03 -18.88
CA ILE A 328 47.11 13.72 -18.95
C ILE A 328 47.42 13.10 -20.30
N ASN A 329 47.99 11.89 -20.29
CA ASN A 329 48.19 11.12 -21.52
C ASN A 329 47.02 10.18 -21.73
N PHE A 330 45.95 10.69 -22.34
CA PHE A 330 44.70 9.92 -22.52
C PHE A 330 44.92 8.63 -23.33
N ASP A 331 45.78 8.62 -24.30
CA ASP A 331 46.04 7.44 -25.13
C ASP A 331 46.72 6.33 -24.31
N ARG A 332 47.77 6.69 -23.57
CA ARG A 332 48.46 5.73 -22.72
C ARG A 332 47.58 5.18 -21.58
N GLU A 333 46.75 6.04 -21.02
CA GLU A 333 45.84 5.67 -19.90
C GLU A 333 44.57 5.01 -20.40
N HIS A 334 44.33 4.93 -21.69
CA HIS A 334 43.10 4.40 -22.32
C HIS A 334 41.82 5.08 -21.78
N LEU A 335 41.84 6.41 -21.71
CA LEU A 335 40.75 7.25 -21.23
C LEU A 335 40.17 8.08 -22.38
N GLU A 336 38.86 8.27 -22.35
CA GLU A 336 38.15 9.13 -23.27
C GLU A 336 37.07 9.92 -22.54
N VAL A 337 37.13 11.24 -22.60
CA VAL A 337 36.08 12.12 -22.04
C VAL A 337 34.86 12.07 -22.96
N VAL A 338 33.69 11.93 -22.39
CA VAL A 338 32.43 11.94 -23.15
C VAL A 338 32.09 13.38 -23.51
N GLU A 339 32.23 13.73 -24.79
CA GLU A 339 31.98 15.08 -25.31
C GLU A 339 30.56 15.25 -25.83
N ASP A 340 29.96 14.18 -26.36
CA ASP A 340 28.60 14.14 -26.89
C ASP A 340 27.83 13.00 -26.27
N PRO A 341 26.48 13.08 -26.19
CA PRO A 341 25.68 11.95 -25.70
C PRO A 341 25.97 10.68 -26.50
N ARG A 342 26.15 9.57 -25.83
CA ARG A 342 26.44 8.29 -26.48
C ARG A 342 25.80 7.12 -25.75
N GLU A 343 25.64 6.02 -26.48
CA GLU A 343 25.16 4.76 -25.91
C GLU A 343 26.21 4.11 -24.99
N TRP A 344 25.75 3.33 -24.04
CA TRP A 344 26.63 2.52 -23.22
C TRP A 344 27.28 1.44 -24.04
N PRO A 345 28.63 1.33 -24.02
CA PRO A 345 29.35 0.29 -24.77
C PRO A 345 29.02 -1.13 -24.31
N CYS A 346 28.72 -1.30 -23.03
CA CYS A 346 28.44 -2.60 -22.40
C CYS A 346 29.55 -3.63 -22.67
N TYR A 347 30.79 -3.28 -22.42
CA TYR A 347 31.96 -4.13 -22.69
C TYR A 347 31.85 -5.51 -22.02
N SER A 348 31.21 -5.59 -20.84
CA SER A 348 30.96 -6.85 -20.12
C SER A 348 29.62 -7.52 -20.48
N GLY A 349 28.84 -6.93 -21.40
CA GLY A 349 27.48 -7.34 -21.71
C GLY A 349 26.43 -6.66 -20.83
N ARG A 350 26.84 -5.89 -19.83
CA ARG A 350 25.98 -5.05 -18.97
C ARG A 350 26.59 -3.66 -18.84
N ALA A 351 25.75 -2.64 -18.71
CA ALA A 351 26.23 -1.31 -18.38
C ALA A 351 26.86 -1.36 -16.98
N THR A 352 28.12 -0.95 -16.89
CA THR A 352 28.90 -0.98 -15.66
C THR A 352 29.64 0.33 -15.49
N ALA A 353 29.58 0.91 -14.30
CA ALA A 353 30.20 2.20 -14.02
C ALA A 353 30.82 2.24 -12.62
N GLY A 354 31.81 3.13 -12.49
CA GLY A 354 32.33 3.54 -11.20
C GLY A 354 31.92 4.94 -10.85
N VAL A 355 31.87 5.27 -9.57
CA VAL A 355 31.65 6.61 -9.04
C VAL A 355 32.73 6.89 -8.00
N SER A 356 33.47 8.00 -8.19
CA SER A 356 34.57 8.39 -7.30
C SER A 356 34.24 9.65 -6.52
N GLY A 357 34.72 9.73 -5.28
CA GLY A 357 34.66 10.92 -4.44
C GLY A 357 35.91 11.04 -3.56
N PHE A 358 36.53 12.20 -3.55
CA PHE A 358 37.77 12.45 -2.81
C PHE A 358 37.59 13.65 -1.89
N GLY A 359 37.71 13.43 -0.58
CA GLY A 359 37.63 14.50 0.39
C GLY A 359 38.95 15.30 0.45
N PHE A 360 38.85 16.59 0.64
CA PHE A 360 40.06 17.43 0.73
C PHE A 360 40.90 17.13 2.00
N GLY A 361 40.34 16.46 2.96
CA GLY A 361 41.06 15.94 4.14
C GLY A 361 41.69 14.57 3.98
N GLY A 362 41.56 13.96 2.78
CA GLY A 362 42.24 12.71 2.44
C GLY A 362 41.36 11.46 2.48
N THR A 363 40.07 11.52 2.73
CA THR A 363 39.20 10.36 2.67
C THR A 363 38.72 10.13 1.25
N ASN A 364 39.06 8.98 0.65
CA ASN A 364 38.71 8.57 -0.69
C ASN A 364 37.64 7.49 -0.67
N ALA A 365 36.73 7.54 -1.64
CA ALA A 365 35.68 6.53 -1.80
C ALA A 365 35.44 6.23 -3.28
N HIS A 366 35.08 4.98 -3.57
CA HIS A 366 34.68 4.54 -4.89
C HIS A 366 33.61 3.47 -4.79
N ALA A 367 32.58 3.59 -5.61
CA ALA A 367 31.49 2.63 -5.71
C ALA A 367 31.40 2.07 -7.13
N VAL A 368 31.06 0.80 -7.25
CA VAL A 368 30.92 0.10 -8.53
C VAL A 368 29.46 -0.30 -8.71
N LEU A 369 28.86 0.21 -9.79
CA LEU A 369 27.45 -0.02 -10.11
C LEU A 369 27.34 -0.81 -11.43
N ALA A 370 26.31 -1.65 -11.49
CA ALA A 370 25.97 -2.37 -12.70
C ALA A 370 24.46 -2.29 -12.96
N GLN A 371 24.12 -2.35 -14.24
CA GLN A 371 22.73 -2.49 -14.67
C GLN A 371 22.11 -3.75 -14.05
N PHE A 372 20.89 -3.65 -13.56
CA PHE A 372 20.13 -4.81 -13.13
C PHE A 372 19.54 -5.54 -14.34
N ASP A 373 19.76 -6.84 -14.41
CA ASP A 373 19.10 -7.73 -15.34
C ASP A 373 18.57 -8.95 -14.57
N PRO A 374 17.26 -9.23 -14.61
CA PRO A 374 16.67 -10.40 -13.93
C PRO A 374 17.34 -11.73 -14.32
N ALA A 375 17.88 -11.82 -15.56
CA ALA A 375 18.55 -13.03 -16.04
C ALA A 375 19.84 -13.36 -15.28
N ASP A 376 20.44 -12.38 -14.59
CA ASP A 376 21.67 -12.59 -13.81
C ASP A 376 21.38 -13.22 -12.43
N TYR A 377 20.11 -13.36 -12.08
CA TYR A 377 19.67 -13.86 -10.79
C TYR A 377 18.67 -15.01 -10.96
N ASP A 378 18.69 -15.95 -10.03
CA ASP A 378 17.73 -17.04 -10.01
C ASP A 378 16.38 -16.50 -9.50
N THR A 379 15.57 -16.01 -10.45
CA THR A 379 14.24 -15.50 -10.16
C THR A 379 13.22 -16.52 -10.65
N ASN A 380 12.39 -17.00 -9.75
CA ASN A 380 11.20 -17.77 -10.11
C ASN A 380 9.98 -16.95 -9.74
N PRO A 381 9.58 -15.97 -10.59
CA PRO A 381 8.40 -15.18 -10.32
C PRO A 381 7.20 -16.09 -10.35
N GLN A 382 6.55 -16.25 -9.19
CA GLN A 382 5.25 -16.90 -9.16
C GLN A 382 4.27 -15.98 -9.87
N PRO A 383 3.53 -16.47 -10.88
CA PRO A 383 2.50 -15.66 -11.49
C PRO A 383 1.46 -15.30 -10.42
N VAL A 384 1.24 -14.02 -10.23
CA VAL A 384 0.13 -13.54 -9.38
C VAL A 384 -1.13 -13.75 -10.20
N GLU A 385 -1.94 -14.73 -9.82
CA GLU A 385 -3.24 -14.92 -10.44
C GLU A 385 -4.18 -13.77 -10.04
N PRO A 386 -4.89 -13.16 -10.99
CA PRO A 386 -5.83 -12.10 -10.66
C PRO A 386 -6.99 -12.67 -9.84
N GLN A 387 -7.28 -12.04 -8.71
CA GLN A 387 -8.40 -12.42 -7.84
C GLN A 387 -9.75 -12.05 -8.47
N LEU A 388 -9.76 -11.06 -9.34
CA LEU A 388 -10.92 -10.56 -10.03
C LEU A 388 -10.49 -10.06 -11.42
N ALA A 389 -10.89 -10.75 -12.48
CA ALA A 389 -10.52 -10.41 -13.87
C ALA A 389 -11.71 -9.75 -14.58
N ASP A 390 -11.76 -8.42 -14.56
CA ASP A 390 -12.80 -7.64 -15.23
C ASP A 390 -12.28 -6.74 -16.36
N GLY A 391 -11.05 -6.99 -16.81
CA GLY A 391 -10.45 -6.33 -17.96
C GLY A 391 -9.69 -5.05 -17.61
N THR A 392 -10.30 -3.88 -17.74
CA THR A 392 -9.60 -2.60 -17.78
C THR A 392 -9.79 -1.69 -16.57
N HIS A 393 -10.75 -2.00 -15.71
CA HIS A 393 -11.05 -1.14 -14.57
C HIS A 393 -9.98 -1.22 -13.47
N VAL A 394 -9.63 -0.06 -12.91
CA VAL A 394 -8.69 0.07 -11.80
C VAL A 394 -9.27 0.98 -10.71
N LEU A 395 -8.74 0.84 -9.50
CA LEU A 395 -9.00 1.74 -8.38
C LEU A 395 -7.80 2.65 -8.18
N LEU A 396 -8.03 3.96 -8.18
CA LEU A 396 -7.00 4.98 -8.01
C LEU A 396 -7.17 5.67 -6.66
N PRO A 397 -6.34 5.37 -5.67
CA PRO A 397 -6.38 6.06 -4.38
C PRO A 397 -5.61 7.38 -4.42
N VAL A 398 -6.18 8.40 -3.81
CA VAL A 398 -5.51 9.67 -3.53
C VAL A 398 -5.80 10.07 -2.09
N SER A 399 -4.85 10.73 -1.43
CA SER A 399 -5.00 11.05 -0.02
C SER A 399 -4.21 12.29 0.40
N GLY A 400 -4.50 12.76 1.58
CA GLY A 400 -3.77 13.82 2.24
C GLY A 400 -4.00 13.78 3.74
N LEU A 401 -3.23 14.58 4.48
CA LEU A 401 -3.41 14.73 5.92
C LEU A 401 -4.76 15.36 6.26
N LEU A 402 -5.21 16.29 5.41
CA LEU A 402 -6.45 17.05 5.56
C LEU A 402 -7.30 16.89 4.30
N PRO A 403 -8.64 17.13 4.39
CA PRO A 403 -9.52 17.11 3.22
C PRO A 403 -9.07 18.04 2.08
N SER A 404 -8.56 19.22 2.40
CA SER A 404 -8.03 20.16 1.39
C SER A 404 -6.83 19.58 0.63
N ARG A 405 -5.93 18.88 1.33
CA ARG A 405 -4.75 18.23 0.71
C ARG A 405 -5.15 17.03 -0.12
N ARG A 406 -6.15 16.28 0.31
CA ARG A 406 -6.73 15.19 -0.50
C ARG A 406 -7.31 15.72 -1.80
N ARG A 407 -8.07 16.83 -1.74
CA ARG A 407 -8.61 17.47 -2.94
C ARG A 407 -7.50 17.93 -3.88
N GLN A 408 -6.45 18.53 -3.33
CA GLN A 408 -5.28 18.93 -4.13
C GLN A 408 -4.58 17.72 -4.78
N ALA A 409 -4.41 16.64 -4.04
CA ALA A 409 -3.83 15.41 -4.58
C ALA A 409 -4.68 14.84 -5.73
N ALA A 410 -6.00 14.92 -5.63
CA ALA A 410 -6.90 14.52 -6.72
C ALA A 410 -6.73 15.42 -7.95
N ALA A 411 -6.63 16.74 -7.77
CA ALA A 411 -6.37 17.66 -8.86
C ALA A 411 -5.02 17.39 -9.54
N ASP A 412 -3.97 17.18 -8.77
CA ASP A 412 -2.63 16.89 -9.28
C ASP A 412 -2.61 15.56 -10.06
N MET A 413 -3.30 14.53 -9.56
CA MET A 413 -3.39 13.26 -10.27
C MET A 413 -4.20 13.39 -11.57
N ALA A 414 -5.26 14.18 -11.58
CA ALA A 414 -6.03 14.47 -12.79
C ALA A 414 -5.16 15.17 -13.84
N ASP A 415 -4.39 16.18 -13.43
CA ASP A 415 -3.44 16.87 -14.31
C ASP A 415 -2.38 15.91 -14.86
N PHE A 416 -1.86 15.03 -14.03
CA PHE A 416 -0.88 14.03 -14.44
C PHE A 416 -1.43 13.06 -15.49
N LEU A 417 -2.67 12.61 -15.33
CA LEU A 417 -3.30 11.64 -16.23
C LEU A 417 -3.79 12.26 -17.54
N GLU A 418 -4.09 13.53 -17.55
CA GLU A 418 -4.66 14.20 -18.73
C GLU A 418 -3.74 14.06 -19.94
N GLY A 419 -4.28 13.55 -21.04
CA GLY A 419 -3.52 13.31 -22.27
C GLY A 419 -2.71 12.01 -22.32
N ARG A 420 -2.72 11.20 -21.26
CA ARG A 420 -2.06 9.89 -21.25
C ARG A 420 -2.93 8.81 -21.89
N SER A 421 -2.28 7.73 -22.29
CA SER A 421 -2.95 6.55 -22.85
C SER A 421 -3.70 5.76 -21.78
N ASP A 422 -4.82 5.14 -22.14
CA ASP A 422 -5.55 4.23 -21.26
C ASP A 422 -4.69 3.05 -20.81
N ASP A 423 -3.70 2.64 -21.58
CA ASP A 423 -2.76 1.58 -21.23
C ASP A 423 -1.90 1.93 -20.01
N ASP A 424 -1.74 3.22 -19.67
CA ASP A 424 -0.97 3.68 -18.53
C ASP A 424 -1.72 3.50 -17.19
N LEU A 425 -3.04 3.35 -17.22
CA LEU A 425 -3.86 3.33 -16.00
C LEU A 425 -3.47 2.23 -15.03
N ILE A 426 -3.21 1.04 -15.51
CA ILE A 426 -2.84 -0.08 -14.62
C ILE A 426 -1.50 0.16 -13.94
N THR A 427 -0.54 0.73 -14.66
CA THR A 427 0.78 1.09 -14.11
C THR A 427 0.63 2.16 -13.03
N VAL A 428 -0.17 3.19 -13.29
CA VAL A 428 -0.47 4.25 -12.32
C VAL A 428 -1.16 3.68 -11.08
N ALA A 429 -2.17 2.83 -11.26
CA ALA A 429 -2.88 2.21 -10.15
C ALA A 429 -1.95 1.36 -9.28
N ARG A 430 -1.09 0.56 -9.89
CA ARG A 430 -0.08 -0.24 -9.17
C ARG A 430 0.90 0.62 -8.39
N SER A 431 1.34 1.73 -8.95
CA SER A 431 2.22 2.68 -8.27
C SER A 431 1.52 3.33 -7.09
N LEU A 432 0.29 3.79 -7.26
CA LEU A 432 -0.50 4.40 -6.20
C LEU A 432 -0.80 3.42 -5.05
N ALA A 433 -1.08 2.18 -5.37
CA ALA A 433 -1.34 1.14 -4.37
C ALA A 433 -0.15 0.88 -3.44
N ARG A 434 1.07 1.18 -3.90
CA ARG A 434 2.31 0.98 -3.13
C ARG A 434 2.79 2.24 -2.40
N ARG A 435 2.04 3.33 -2.48
CA ARG A 435 2.35 4.57 -1.76
C ARG A 435 1.79 4.56 -0.35
N ASN A 436 2.31 5.48 0.46
CA ASN A 436 1.73 5.76 1.76
C ASN A 436 0.47 6.61 1.58
N HIS A 437 -0.60 6.25 2.30
CA HIS A 437 -1.87 6.94 2.19
C HIS A 437 -2.19 7.69 3.50
N GLY A 438 -2.62 8.93 3.34
CA GLY A 438 -2.97 9.78 4.46
C GLY A 438 -4.35 9.48 5.04
N ARG A 439 -4.66 10.15 6.13
CA ARG A 439 -5.90 9.98 6.88
C ARG A 439 -7.16 10.32 6.09
N SER A 440 -7.12 11.41 5.33
CA SER A 440 -8.20 11.80 4.43
C SER A 440 -7.94 11.21 3.05
N SER A 441 -8.81 10.34 2.60
CA SER A 441 -8.58 9.57 1.38
C SER A 441 -9.79 9.51 0.48
N ALA A 442 -9.54 9.30 -0.80
CA ALA A 442 -10.53 9.03 -1.81
C ALA A 442 -10.04 7.94 -2.75
N VAL A 443 -10.96 7.17 -3.28
CA VAL A 443 -10.67 6.15 -4.31
C VAL A 443 -11.61 6.38 -5.48
N VAL A 444 -11.06 6.39 -6.67
CA VAL A 444 -11.78 6.56 -7.92
C VAL A 444 -11.69 5.28 -8.76
N ASP A 445 -12.83 4.76 -9.17
CA ASP A 445 -12.93 3.63 -10.11
C ASP A 445 -12.88 4.19 -11.54
N ALA A 446 -12.05 3.61 -12.40
CA ALA A 446 -11.95 4.06 -13.79
C ALA A 446 -11.52 2.93 -14.73
N GLY A 447 -12.15 2.87 -15.91
CA GLY A 447 -11.79 1.99 -17.00
C GLY A 447 -11.00 2.70 -18.12
N THR A 448 -11.03 4.03 -18.14
CA THR A 448 -10.32 4.87 -19.10
C THR A 448 -9.69 6.07 -18.41
N VAL A 449 -8.68 6.68 -19.04
CA VAL A 449 -8.07 7.92 -18.54
C VAL A 449 -9.08 9.06 -18.47
N ALA A 450 -9.95 9.18 -19.47
CA ALA A 450 -10.99 10.22 -19.47
C ALA A 450 -11.94 10.08 -18.27
N GLU A 451 -12.36 8.88 -17.96
CA GLU A 451 -13.20 8.58 -16.79
C GLU A 451 -12.46 8.88 -15.48
N ALA A 452 -11.19 8.48 -15.38
CA ALA A 452 -10.36 8.75 -14.22
C ALA A 452 -10.22 10.25 -13.98
N VAL A 453 -9.89 11.03 -15.00
CA VAL A 453 -9.75 12.49 -14.92
C VAL A 453 -11.06 13.13 -14.47
N LYS A 454 -12.18 12.75 -15.09
CA LYS A 454 -13.51 13.25 -14.74
C LYS A 454 -13.84 13.04 -13.27
N ARG A 455 -13.64 11.82 -12.76
CA ARG A 455 -13.95 11.47 -11.36
C ARG A 455 -12.97 12.11 -10.37
N LEU A 456 -11.68 12.18 -10.72
CA LEU A 456 -10.70 12.90 -9.91
C LEU A 456 -11.01 14.39 -9.81
N ARG A 457 -11.48 15.02 -10.88
CA ARG A 457 -11.93 16.42 -10.86
C ARG A 457 -13.13 16.60 -9.92
N LEU A 458 -14.07 15.65 -9.90
CA LEU A 458 -15.19 15.69 -8.93
C LEU A 458 -14.67 15.62 -7.49
N VAL A 459 -13.71 14.74 -7.20
CA VAL A 459 -13.07 14.64 -5.89
C VAL A 459 -12.38 15.96 -5.52
N ALA A 460 -11.64 16.55 -6.46
CA ALA A 460 -10.97 17.84 -6.27
C ALA A 460 -11.95 18.97 -5.95
N ASP A 461 -13.14 18.94 -6.55
CA ASP A 461 -14.21 19.93 -6.32
C ASP A 461 -15.07 19.63 -5.08
N GLY A 462 -14.76 18.56 -4.35
CA GLY A 462 -15.52 18.15 -3.16
C GLY A 462 -16.89 17.56 -3.48
N LYS A 463 -17.09 17.10 -4.72
CA LYS A 463 -18.36 16.54 -5.18
C LYS A 463 -18.37 15.02 -5.08
N LYS A 464 -19.57 14.46 -4.89
CA LYS A 464 -19.81 13.02 -4.90
C LYS A 464 -20.25 12.55 -6.28
N GLY A 465 -20.13 11.25 -6.52
CA GLY A 465 -20.57 10.66 -7.77
C GLY A 465 -20.37 9.14 -7.77
N PRO A 466 -20.91 8.46 -8.79
CA PRO A 466 -20.70 7.01 -8.92
C PRO A 466 -19.22 6.71 -9.15
N GLY A 467 -18.74 5.59 -8.58
CA GLY A 467 -17.35 5.19 -8.69
C GLY A 467 -16.37 6.02 -7.86
N ILE A 468 -16.87 6.77 -6.89
CA ILE A 468 -16.07 7.60 -5.98
C ILE A 468 -16.38 7.22 -4.55
N ALA A 469 -15.35 6.88 -3.78
CA ALA A 469 -15.43 6.70 -2.33
C ALA A 469 -14.53 7.73 -1.65
N VAL A 470 -15.04 8.37 -0.58
CA VAL A 470 -14.30 9.42 0.16
C VAL A 470 -14.54 9.26 1.65
N ALA A 471 -13.49 9.42 2.45
CA ALA A 471 -13.59 9.56 3.89
C ALA A 471 -12.54 10.54 4.41
N ASP A 472 -12.92 11.38 5.38
CA ASP A 472 -12.01 12.36 5.98
C ASP A 472 -11.14 11.76 7.07
N SER A 473 -11.58 10.63 7.64
CA SER A 473 -10.82 9.88 8.63
C SER A 473 -11.22 8.40 8.61
N PRO A 474 -10.31 7.50 9.00
CA PRO A 474 -10.64 6.08 9.12
C PRO A 474 -11.65 5.84 10.25
N ALA A 475 -12.45 4.78 10.11
CA ALA A 475 -13.34 4.32 11.15
C ALA A 475 -12.55 3.74 12.35
N THR A 476 -13.07 3.92 13.55
CA THR A 476 -12.41 3.45 14.77
C THR A 476 -12.59 1.95 15.03
N THR A 477 -13.63 1.36 14.43
CA THR A 477 -13.96 -0.07 14.55
C THR A 477 -14.00 -0.70 13.16
N GLY A 478 -13.68 -2.00 13.09
CA GLY A 478 -13.77 -2.75 11.83
C GLY A 478 -15.22 -2.94 11.37
N PRO A 479 -15.43 -3.36 10.12
CA PRO A 479 -16.76 -3.61 9.60
C PRO A 479 -17.41 -4.84 10.26
N VAL A 480 -18.72 -4.81 10.39
CA VAL A 480 -19.51 -5.99 10.74
C VAL A 480 -19.95 -6.67 9.45
N PHE A 481 -19.61 -7.93 9.26
CA PHE A 481 -20.16 -8.71 8.15
C PHE A 481 -21.50 -9.31 8.57
N VAL A 482 -22.52 -8.97 7.79
CA VAL A 482 -23.90 -9.37 8.03
C VAL A 482 -24.28 -10.43 6.99
N TYR A 483 -24.59 -11.62 7.48
CA TYR A 483 -24.96 -12.74 6.62
C TYR A 483 -26.46 -12.90 6.62
N SER A 484 -27.08 -12.48 5.51
CA SER A 484 -28.53 -12.55 5.33
C SER A 484 -28.98 -13.97 4.97
N GLY A 485 -30.29 -14.15 5.02
CA GLY A 485 -30.87 -15.44 4.84
C GLY A 485 -31.55 -15.67 3.49
N PHE A 486 -32.58 -16.51 3.52
CA PHE A 486 -33.40 -16.85 2.36
C PHE A 486 -34.05 -15.60 1.75
N GLY A 487 -34.14 -15.56 0.42
CA GLY A 487 -34.64 -14.40 -0.34
C GLY A 487 -33.57 -13.68 -1.14
N SER A 488 -32.29 -13.91 -0.84
CA SER A 488 -31.17 -13.33 -1.60
C SER A 488 -30.83 -14.12 -2.87
N GLN A 489 -31.35 -15.33 -3.03
CA GLN A 489 -31.11 -16.18 -4.18
C GLN A 489 -31.75 -15.59 -5.46
N HIS A 490 -31.08 -15.75 -6.57
CA HIS A 490 -31.59 -15.47 -7.89
C HIS A 490 -30.94 -16.40 -8.93
N ARG A 491 -31.56 -16.48 -10.10
CA ARG A 491 -31.21 -17.46 -11.12
C ARG A 491 -29.75 -17.43 -11.55
N LYS A 492 -29.15 -16.23 -11.61
CA LYS A 492 -27.77 -16.04 -12.07
C LYS A 492 -26.78 -15.79 -10.95
N MET A 493 -27.15 -16.09 -9.69
CA MET A 493 -26.25 -15.83 -8.56
C MET A 493 -24.94 -16.58 -8.73
N ALA A 494 -23.83 -15.89 -8.44
CA ALA A 494 -22.46 -16.36 -8.51
C ALA A 494 -21.94 -16.74 -9.92
N LYS A 495 -22.77 -16.80 -10.95
CA LYS A 495 -22.34 -17.22 -12.29
C LYS A 495 -21.25 -16.33 -12.88
N GLU A 496 -21.44 -15.02 -12.82
CA GLU A 496 -20.48 -14.04 -13.32
C GLU A 496 -19.16 -14.10 -12.52
N LEU A 497 -19.26 -14.20 -11.21
CA LEU A 497 -18.10 -14.23 -10.34
C LEU A 497 -17.28 -15.51 -10.47
N VAL A 498 -17.92 -16.65 -10.71
CA VAL A 498 -17.25 -17.91 -11.05
C VAL A 498 -16.42 -17.76 -12.33
N ALA A 499 -16.95 -17.05 -13.32
CA ALA A 499 -16.26 -16.84 -14.60
C ALA A 499 -15.03 -15.90 -14.47
N MET A 500 -15.06 -14.93 -13.54
CA MET A 500 -14.05 -13.87 -13.48
C MET A 500 -13.04 -14.00 -12.32
N SER A 501 -13.31 -14.83 -11.32
CA SER A 501 -12.42 -15.01 -10.18
C SER A 501 -12.00 -16.47 -10.02
N PRO A 502 -10.74 -16.81 -10.35
CA PRO A 502 -10.23 -18.17 -10.13
C PRO A 502 -10.29 -18.60 -8.66
N LEU A 503 -9.99 -17.69 -7.73
CA LEU A 503 -10.04 -17.98 -6.28
C LEU A 503 -11.48 -18.29 -5.84
N PHE A 504 -12.44 -17.47 -6.22
CA PHE A 504 -13.85 -17.70 -5.89
C PHE A 504 -14.34 -19.03 -6.47
N LYS A 505 -14.03 -19.30 -7.74
CA LYS A 505 -14.38 -20.56 -8.41
C LYS A 505 -13.80 -21.77 -7.69
N ALA A 506 -12.49 -21.75 -7.41
CA ALA A 506 -11.82 -22.84 -6.73
C ALA A 506 -12.42 -23.10 -5.34
N ARG A 507 -12.68 -22.03 -4.58
CA ARG A 507 -13.29 -22.14 -3.27
C ARG A 507 -14.71 -22.71 -3.34
N LEU A 508 -15.50 -22.24 -4.27
CA LEU A 508 -16.87 -22.73 -4.45
C LEU A 508 -16.90 -24.20 -4.88
N GLU A 509 -15.94 -24.62 -5.73
CA GLU A 509 -15.76 -26.04 -6.08
C GLU A 509 -15.45 -26.92 -4.88
N GLU A 510 -14.58 -26.45 -3.96
CA GLU A 510 -14.30 -27.18 -2.70
C GLU A 510 -15.56 -27.32 -1.85
N LEU A 511 -16.35 -26.25 -1.71
CA LEU A 511 -17.60 -26.28 -0.96
C LEU A 511 -18.65 -27.18 -1.64
N ASP A 512 -18.65 -27.20 -2.96
CA ASP A 512 -19.52 -28.07 -3.76
C ASP A 512 -19.25 -29.56 -3.51
N GLU A 513 -18.01 -29.96 -3.27
CA GLU A 513 -17.68 -31.33 -2.88
C GLU A 513 -18.36 -31.71 -1.55
N PHE A 514 -18.47 -30.80 -0.60
CA PHE A 514 -19.22 -31.04 0.63
C PHE A 514 -20.72 -31.17 0.38
N ILE A 515 -21.29 -30.37 -0.53
CA ILE A 515 -22.70 -30.46 -0.94
C ILE A 515 -22.99 -31.81 -1.60
N LYS A 516 -22.13 -32.25 -2.51
CA LYS A 516 -22.25 -33.55 -3.16
C LYS A 516 -22.23 -34.69 -2.16
N PHE A 517 -21.32 -34.64 -1.19
CA PHE A 517 -21.18 -35.65 -0.16
C PHE A 517 -22.39 -35.69 0.76
N GLU A 518 -22.85 -34.53 1.26
CA GLU A 518 -23.92 -34.44 2.26
C GLU A 518 -25.32 -34.54 1.66
N SER A 519 -25.51 -34.05 0.44
CA SER A 519 -26.86 -33.89 -0.16
C SER A 519 -27.04 -34.49 -1.54
N GLY A 520 -25.96 -34.93 -2.20
CA GLY A 520 -26.02 -35.64 -3.48
C GLY A 520 -26.32 -34.81 -4.70
N TRP A 521 -26.33 -33.49 -4.62
CA TRP A 521 -26.48 -32.58 -5.77
C TRP A 521 -25.27 -31.63 -5.88
N SER A 522 -25.14 -30.97 -7.06
CA SER A 522 -24.01 -30.06 -7.31
C SER A 522 -24.47 -28.63 -7.52
N LEU A 523 -23.94 -27.72 -6.70
CA LEU A 523 -24.13 -26.28 -6.86
C LEU A 523 -23.51 -25.77 -8.15
N MET A 524 -22.31 -26.26 -8.48
CA MET A 524 -21.60 -25.83 -9.70
C MET A 524 -22.38 -26.19 -10.98
N GLU A 525 -23.03 -27.35 -11.00
CA GLU A 525 -23.92 -27.76 -12.12
C GLU A 525 -25.14 -26.84 -12.19
N LEU A 526 -25.75 -26.48 -11.07
CA LEU A 526 -26.87 -25.54 -11.04
C LEU A 526 -26.49 -24.15 -11.52
N ILE A 527 -25.33 -23.64 -11.13
CA ILE A 527 -24.84 -22.34 -11.58
C ILE A 527 -24.59 -22.34 -13.10
N ALA A 528 -24.08 -23.42 -13.64
CA ALA A 528 -23.79 -23.54 -15.07
C ALA A 528 -25.05 -23.70 -15.95
N ASP A 529 -26.15 -24.17 -15.40
CA ASP A 529 -27.38 -24.44 -16.12
C ASP A 529 -28.42 -23.32 -15.97
N ASP A 530 -28.53 -22.48 -16.98
CA ASP A 530 -29.44 -21.31 -16.98
C ASP A 530 -30.94 -21.70 -16.93
N SER A 531 -31.27 -22.98 -17.23
CA SER A 531 -32.65 -23.46 -17.18
C SER A 531 -33.11 -23.90 -15.78
N GLN A 532 -32.17 -24.09 -14.87
CA GLN A 532 -32.46 -24.52 -13.51
C GLN A 532 -32.94 -23.38 -12.62
N THR A 533 -33.78 -23.74 -11.65
CA THR A 533 -34.22 -22.83 -10.60
C THR A 533 -33.84 -23.37 -9.23
N TYR A 534 -33.74 -22.49 -8.24
CA TYR A 534 -33.41 -22.87 -6.88
C TYR A 534 -34.71 -23.12 -6.08
N ASP A 535 -34.82 -24.29 -5.47
CA ASP A 535 -35.84 -24.57 -4.47
C ASP A 535 -35.34 -24.22 -3.05
N THR A 536 -36.10 -24.56 -2.01
CA THR A 536 -35.69 -24.25 -0.64
C THR A 536 -34.34 -24.88 -0.27
N GLU A 537 -34.14 -26.15 -0.60
CA GLU A 537 -32.92 -26.89 -0.30
C GLU A 537 -31.71 -26.29 -1.04
N THR A 538 -31.83 -26.18 -2.36
CA THR A 538 -30.72 -25.74 -3.19
C THR A 538 -30.39 -24.25 -2.96
N ALA A 539 -31.42 -23.42 -2.71
CA ALA A 539 -31.23 -22.01 -2.43
C ALA A 539 -30.47 -21.80 -1.11
N GLN A 540 -30.90 -22.42 -0.02
CA GLN A 540 -30.30 -22.21 1.28
C GLN A 540 -28.86 -22.72 1.36
N ALA A 541 -28.61 -23.95 0.93
CA ALA A 541 -27.25 -24.48 0.88
C ALA A 541 -26.34 -23.72 -0.10
N GLY A 542 -26.90 -23.34 -1.25
CA GLY A 542 -26.18 -22.54 -2.26
C GLY A 542 -25.80 -21.15 -1.75
N ILE A 543 -26.71 -20.45 -1.10
CA ILE A 543 -26.44 -19.14 -0.50
C ILE A 543 -25.32 -19.26 0.54
N THR A 544 -25.36 -20.26 1.42
CA THR A 544 -24.33 -20.46 2.43
C THR A 544 -22.96 -20.68 1.80
N ALA A 545 -22.87 -21.54 0.79
CA ALA A 545 -21.63 -21.78 0.07
C ALA A 545 -21.09 -20.49 -0.58
N ILE A 546 -21.95 -19.72 -1.22
CA ILE A 546 -21.58 -18.43 -1.82
C ILE A 546 -21.11 -17.43 -0.78
N GLN A 547 -21.79 -17.34 0.35
CA GLN A 547 -21.40 -16.47 1.46
C GLN A 547 -20.02 -16.82 2.03
N ILE A 548 -19.71 -18.09 2.20
CA ILE A 548 -18.39 -18.56 2.62
C ILE A 548 -17.33 -18.21 1.57
N ALA A 549 -17.60 -18.49 0.30
CA ALA A 549 -16.66 -18.18 -0.78
C ALA A 549 -16.43 -16.67 -0.94
N LEU A 550 -17.47 -15.85 -0.78
CA LEU A 550 -17.34 -14.38 -0.76
C LEU A 550 -16.50 -13.88 0.41
N THR A 551 -16.68 -14.48 1.59
CA THR A 551 -15.88 -14.15 2.77
C THR A 551 -14.39 -14.39 2.50
N ASP A 552 -14.04 -15.52 1.89
CA ASP A 552 -12.67 -15.86 1.55
C ASP A 552 -12.11 -14.99 0.43
N LEU A 553 -12.93 -14.63 -0.55
CA LEU A 553 -12.54 -13.70 -1.61
C LEU A 553 -12.22 -12.31 -1.04
N LEU A 554 -13.08 -11.79 -0.18
CA LEU A 554 -12.85 -10.50 0.47
C LEU A 554 -11.60 -10.52 1.35
N ALA A 555 -11.36 -11.62 2.07
CA ALA A 555 -10.15 -11.80 2.86
C ALA A 555 -8.88 -11.77 2.00
N ALA A 556 -8.92 -12.31 0.79
CA ALA A 556 -7.81 -12.26 -0.16
C ALA A 556 -7.46 -10.82 -0.58
N PHE A 557 -8.44 -9.91 -0.58
CA PHE A 557 -8.21 -8.47 -0.79
C PHE A 557 -7.85 -7.71 0.49
N GLY A 558 -7.75 -8.39 1.63
CA GLY A 558 -7.49 -7.74 2.91
C GLY A 558 -8.73 -7.23 3.63
N ALA A 559 -9.93 -7.49 3.11
CA ALA A 559 -11.19 -7.11 3.74
C ALA A 559 -11.68 -8.22 4.67
N THR A 560 -11.53 -8.01 5.97
CA THR A 560 -11.92 -8.96 7.01
C THR A 560 -12.87 -8.32 8.03
N PRO A 561 -13.80 -9.08 8.61
CA PRO A 561 -14.73 -8.50 9.58
C PRO A 561 -14.08 -8.28 10.94
N GLY A 562 -14.48 -7.19 11.61
CA GLY A 562 -14.19 -6.96 13.02
C GLY A 562 -15.19 -7.67 13.94
N ALA A 563 -16.38 -7.96 13.43
CA ALA A 563 -17.44 -8.74 14.08
C ALA A 563 -18.37 -9.31 13.02
N VAL A 564 -19.20 -10.27 13.40
CA VAL A 564 -20.19 -10.87 12.50
C VAL A 564 -21.58 -10.91 13.14
N MET A 565 -22.58 -10.98 12.29
CA MET A 565 -23.96 -11.30 12.66
C MET A 565 -24.64 -12.01 11.50
N GLY A 566 -25.64 -12.81 11.81
CA GLY A 566 -26.40 -13.54 10.81
C GLY A 566 -27.91 -13.36 10.99
N MET A 567 -28.64 -13.61 9.92
CA MET A 567 -30.10 -13.64 9.93
C MET A 567 -30.56 -15.02 9.50
N SER A 568 -31.18 -15.78 10.39
CA SER A 568 -31.66 -17.12 10.10
C SER A 568 -30.52 -18.06 9.64
N MET A 569 -30.62 -18.63 8.45
CA MET A 569 -29.57 -19.48 7.86
C MET A 569 -28.23 -18.76 7.70
N GLY A 570 -28.23 -17.46 7.66
CA GLY A 570 -27.00 -16.66 7.58
C GLY A 570 -26.08 -16.82 8.80
N GLU A 571 -26.62 -17.25 9.94
CA GLU A 571 -25.82 -17.59 11.13
C GLU A 571 -24.77 -18.67 10.84
N ILE A 572 -25.00 -19.54 9.85
CA ILE A 572 -24.07 -20.61 9.49
C ILE A 572 -22.81 -20.04 8.86
N ALA A 573 -22.95 -19.14 7.89
CA ALA A 573 -21.80 -18.47 7.28
C ALA A 573 -21.12 -17.53 8.28
N ALA A 574 -21.88 -16.87 9.15
CA ALA A 574 -21.33 -16.05 10.24
C ALA A 574 -20.46 -16.89 11.19
N ALA A 575 -20.88 -18.10 11.52
CA ALA A 575 -20.09 -19.03 12.33
C ALA A 575 -18.74 -19.36 11.69
N TYR A 576 -18.73 -19.62 10.39
CA TYR A 576 -17.51 -19.83 9.63
C TYR A 576 -16.60 -18.60 9.66
N ALA A 577 -17.15 -17.44 9.38
CA ALA A 577 -16.39 -16.18 9.32
C ALA A 577 -15.79 -15.82 10.68
N ALA A 578 -16.49 -16.11 11.77
CA ALA A 578 -16.01 -15.87 13.13
C ALA A 578 -15.04 -16.96 13.64
N GLY A 579 -14.85 -18.03 12.89
CA GLY A 579 -13.98 -19.15 13.28
C GLY A 579 -14.64 -20.16 14.20
N GLY A 580 -15.95 -20.09 14.39
CA GLY A 580 -16.70 -21.03 15.25
C GLY A 580 -16.98 -22.40 14.62
N LEU A 581 -16.96 -22.48 13.29
CA LEU A 581 -17.06 -23.73 12.53
C LEU A 581 -16.06 -23.75 11.39
N SER A 582 -15.59 -24.95 11.04
CA SER A 582 -14.88 -25.17 9.78
C SER A 582 -15.84 -25.04 8.60
N ALA A 583 -15.32 -24.83 7.40
CA ALA A 583 -16.14 -24.82 6.17
C ALA A 583 -16.91 -26.12 6.00
N GLN A 584 -16.27 -27.26 6.29
CA GLN A 584 -16.91 -28.59 6.20
C GLN A 584 -18.09 -28.70 7.14
N ASP A 585 -17.90 -28.33 8.42
CA ASP A 585 -18.98 -28.38 9.43
C ASP A 585 -20.11 -27.40 9.12
N ALA A 586 -19.76 -26.19 8.67
CA ALA A 586 -20.74 -25.20 8.23
C ALA A 586 -21.60 -25.74 7.08
N MET A 587 -20.97 -26.36 6.08
CA MET A 587 -21.72 -26.96 4.97
C MET A 587 -22.53 -28.17 5.40
N ARG A 588 -22.08 -28.96 6.38
CA ARG A 588 -22.88 -30.06 6.96
C ARG A 588 -24.18 -29.53 7.57
N VAL A 589 -24.08 -28.50 8.41
CA VAL A 589 -25.25 -27.85 9.00
C VAL A 589 -26.16 -27.29 7.92
N ALA A 590 -25.61 -26.55 6.95
CA ALA A 590 -26.41 -25.95 5.88
C ALA A 590 -27.14 -26.99 5.03
N CYS A 591 -26.45 -28.05 4.62
CA CYS A 591 -27.02 -29.10 3.78
C CYS A 591 -28.15 -29.89 4.49
N HIS A 592 -27.94 -30.30 5.71
CA HIS A 592 -28.96 -31.06 6.44
C HIS A 592 -30.15 -30.19 6.84
N ARG A 593 -29.89 -28.94 7.27
CA ARG A 593 -30.97 -28.02 7.60
C ARG A 593 -31.83 -27.72 6.38
N SER A 594 -31.24 -27.40 5.26
CA SER A 594 -31.94 -27.06 4.02
C SER A 594 -32.68 -28.25 3.41
N ARG A 595 -32.09 -29.44 3.46
CA ARG A 595 -32.71 -30.69 2.99
C ARG A 595 -33.95 -31.02 3.81
N LEU A 596 -33.84 -30.99 5.14
CA LEU A 596 -34.96 -31.32 6.04
C LEU A 596 -36.09 -30.30 5.94
N MET A 597 -35.79 -29.03 5.81
CA MET A 597 -36.81 -28.00 5.58
C MET A 597 -37.50 -28.20 4.25
N GLY A 598 -36.76 -28.50 3.18
CA GLY A 598 -37.34 -28.81 1.87
C GLY A 598 -38.21 -30.08 1.86
N GLU A 599 -37.78 -31.15 2.53
CA GLU A 599 -38.54 -32.37 2.69
C GLU A 599 -39.80 -32.12 3.50
N GLY A 600 -39.71 -31.32 4.57
CA GLY A 600 -40.86 -30.93 5.37
C GLY A 600 -41.92 -30.18 4.55
N GLU A 601 -41.53 -29.29 3.68
CA GLU A 601 -42.44 -28.60 2.79
C GLU A 601 -43.10 -29.54 1.79
N LYS A 602 -42.34 -30.46 1.19
CA LYS A 602 -42.84 -31.41 0.19
C LYS A 602 -43.77 -32.51 0.79
N SER A 603 -43.65 -32.74 2.10
CA SER A 603 -44.47 -33.77 2.79
C SER A 603 -45.91 -33.35 3.05
N LEU A 604 -46.22 -32.07 2.92
CA LEU A 604 -47.53 -31.50 3.14
C LEU A 604 -48.23 -31.11 1.85
N PRO A 605 -49.57 -31.28 1.72
CA PRO A 605 -50.36 -30.68 0.66
C PRO A 605 -50.19 -29.15 0.66
N GLU A 606 -50.29 -28.54 -0.53
CA GLU A 606 -50.09 -27.10 -0.70
C GLU A 606 -51.04 -26.25 0.17
N ASP A 607 -52.27 -26.73 0.39
CA ASP A 607 -53.29 -26.09 1.25
C ASP A 607 -52.98 -26.20 2.73
N GLN A 608 -52.10 -27.11 3.16
CA GLN A 608 -51.64 -27.25 4.54
C GLN A 608 -50.32 -26.60 4.86
N LEU A 609 -49.65 -26.08 3.80
CA LEU A 609 -48.44 -25.29 4.02
C LEU A 609 -48.79 -23.99 4.73
N GLY A 610 -47.98 -23.61 5.70
CA GLY A 610 -48.08 -22.28 6.31
C GLY A 610 -47.80 -21.17 5.36
N ALA A 611 -48.01 -19.95 5.80
CA ALA A 611 -47.67 -18.73 5.07
C ALA A 611 -46.85 -17.79 5.93
N MET A 612 -46.20 -16.88 5.32
CA MET A 612 -45.42 -15.83 6.00
C MET A 612 -45.78 -14.46 5.43
N ALA A 613 -45.74 -13.43 6.27
CA ALA A 613 -46.02 -12.06 5.86
C ALA A 613 -45.12 -11.11 6.67
N VAL A 614 -44.76 -10.01 6.06
CA VAL A 614 -44.14 -8.87 6.75
C VAL A 614 -45.25 -7.96 7.22
N VAL A 615 -45.27 -7.61 8.50
CA VAL A 615 -46.31 -6.79 9.12
C VAL A 615 -45.69 -5.64 9.93
N GLU A 616 -46.44 -4.54 10.02
CA GLU A 616 -46.04 -3.33 10.77
C GLU A 616 -46.42 -3.49 12.25
N PHE A 617 -45.64 -4.32 12.96
CA PHE A 617 -45.71 -4.48 14.42
C PHE A 617 -44.29 -4.40 15.00
N SER A 618 -44.16 -3.80 16.19
CA SER A 618 -43.00 -4.02 17.03
C SER A 618 -43.08 -5.38 17.73
N VAL A 619 -41.96 -5.79 18.33
CA VAL A 619 -41.86 -7.06 19.07
C VAL A 619 -42.95 -7.21 20.12
N ASP A 620 -43.08 -6.22 21.01
CA ASP A 620 -43.99 -6.28 22.14
C ASP A 620 -45.46 -6.09 21.71
N GLU A 621 -45.71 -5.25 20.72
CA GLU A 621 -47.04 -5.02 20.19
C GLU A 621 -47.66 -6.27 19.58
N LEU A 622 -46.86 -7.05 18.83
CA LEU A 622 -47.35 -8.24 18.16
C LEU A 622 -47.78 -9.34 19.15
N ASP A 623 -46.94 -9.63 20.16
CA ASP A 623 -47.28 -10.65 21.17
C ASP A 623 -48.55 -10.27 21.92
N THR A 624 -48.69 -9.03 22.35
CA THR A 624 -49.88 -8.52 23.00
C THR A 624 -51.10 -8.61 22.10
N PHE A 625 -50.98 -8.22 20.85
CA PHE A 625 -52.05 -8.24 19.86
C PHE A 625 -52.59 -9.67 19.65
N ILE A 626 -51.73 -10.66 19.52
CA ILE A 626 -52.10 -12.06 19.30
C ILE A 626 -52.80 -12.60 20.54
N GLU A 627 -52.32 -12.26 21.74
CA GLU A 627 -52.99 -12.66 23.00
C GLU A 627 -54.38 -12.08 23.11
N GLU A 628 -54.62 -10.85 22.67
CA GLU A 628 -55.90 -10.15 22.72
C GLU A 628 -56.87 -10.56 21.60
N HIS A 629 -56.38 -11.22 20.56
CA HIS A 629 -57.16 -11.55 19.35
C HIS A 629 -57.05 -13.05 19.05
N PRO A 630 -57.87 -13.91 19.71
CA PRO A 630 -57.80 -15.36 19.56
C PRO A 630 -58.02 -15.86 18.12
N GLU A 631 -58.66 -15.08 17.26
CA GLU A 631 -58.86 -15.41 15.85
C GLU A 631 -57.58 -15.51 15.05
N TYR A 632 -56.50 -14.93 15.53
CA TYR A 632 -55.17 -15.02 14.95
C TYR A 632 -54.24 -15.99 15.69
N ALA A 633 -54.82 -16.81 16.59
CA ALA A 633 -54.05 -17.83 17.25
C ALA A 633 -53.36 -18.76 16.28
N GLY A 634 -52.12 -19.11 16.55
CA GLY A 634 -51.27 -19.92 15.66
C GLY A 634 -50.37 -19.10 14.77
N ILE A 635 -50.51 -17.78 14.71
CA ILE A 635 -49.53 -16.87 14.12
C ILE A 635 -48.39 -16.66 15.12
N GLU A 636 -47.19 -16.88 14.68
CA GLU A 636 -45.97 -16.72 15.46
C GLU A 636 -45.04 -15.69 14.78
N PRO A 637 -44.40 -14.82 15.57
CA PRO A 637 -43.31 -14.02 15.07
C PRO A 637 -42.18 -14.93 14.57
N ALA A 638 -41.66 -14.69 13.39
CA ALA A 638 -40.57 -15.48 12.80
C ALA A 638 -39.25 -14.67 12.75
N VAL A 639 -39.32 -13.44 12.27
CA VAL A 639 -38.12 -12.59 12.13
C VAL A 639 -38.44 -11.16 12.55
N TYR A 640 -37.66 -10.63 13.49
CA TYR A 640 -37.68 -9.22 13.85
C TYR A 640 -36.55 -8.51 13.05
N ALA A 641 -36.88 -8.05 11.86
CA ALA A 641 -35.90 -7.49 10.92
C ALA A 641 -35.51 -6.02 11.21
N GLY A 642 -36.40 -5.25 11.80
CA GLY A 642 -36.21 -3.85 12.15
C GLY A 642 -37.35 -3.32 13.01
N PRO A 643 -37.24 -2.06 13.48
CA PRO A 643 -38.30 -1.44 14.26
C PRO A 643 -39.61 -1.39 13.46
N GLY A 644 -40.71 -1.87 14.05
CA GLY A 644 -42.00 -1.90 13.38
C GLY A 644 -42.08 -2.78 12.13
N MET A 645 -41.09 -3.65 11.92
CA MET A 645 -41.02 -4.54 10.77
C MET A 645 -40.79 -5.98 11.24
N THR A 646 -41.84 -6.75 11.28
CA THR A 646 -41.80 -8.15 11.78
C THR A 646 -42.32 -9.08 10.71
N THR A 647 -41.59 -10.16 10.44
CA THR A 647 -42.12 -11.28 9.66
C THR A 647 -42.84 -12.26 10.58
N VAL A 648 -44.08 -12.59 10.24
CA VAL A 648 -44.87 -13.57 10.94
C VAL A 648 -45.05 -14.82 10.08
N GLY A 649 -45.26 -15.95 10.73
CA GLY A 649 -45.60 -17.19 10.07
C GLY A 649 -46.72 -17.91 10.81
N GLY A 650 -47.44 -18.78 10.10
CA GLY A 650 -48.51 -19.54 10.72
C GLY A 650 -49.44 -20.13 9.65
N PRO A 651 -50.63 -20.62 10.07
CA PRO A 651 -51.61 -21.11 9.14
C PRO A 651 -51.97 -20.07 8.08
N ARG A 652 -51.99 -20.46 6.82
CA ARG A 652 -52.18 -19.56 5.67
C ARG A 652 -53.42 -18.70 5.80
N GLU A 653 -54.55 -19.31 6.24
CA GLU A 653 -55.81 -18.61 6.42
C GLU A 653 -55.73 -17.49 7.45
N ALA A 654 -55.09 -17.73 8.58
CA ALA A 654 -54.89 -16.73 9.64
C ALA A 654 -53.94 -15.61 9.19
N VAL A 655 -52.86 -15.95 8.49
CA VAL A 655 -51.88 -14.95 7.99
C VAL A 655 -52.50 -14.03 6.94
N VAL A 656 -53.29 -14.60 5.99
CA VAL A 656 -54.00 -13.81 4.98
C VAL A 656 -55.01 -12.85 5.62
N LYS A 657 -55.77 -13.32 6.63
CA LYS A 657 -56.71 -12.49 7.38
C LYS A 657 -55.99 -11.32 8.10
N LEU A 658 -54.85 -11.59 8.70
CA LEU A 658 -54.05 -10.57 9.38
C LEU A 658 -53.56 -9.49 8.41
N VAL A 659 -53.08 -9.88 7.22
CA VAL A 659 -52.66 -8.97 6.16
C VAL A 659 -53.82 -8.11 5.70
N GLU A 660 -54.96 -8.69 5.41
CA GLU A 660 -56.16 -7.98 4.99
C GLU A 660 -56.63 -6.93 6.06
N MET A 661 -56.63 -7.32 7.34
CA MET A 661 -57.00 -6.45 8.46
C MET A 661 -56.05 -5.25 8.56
N LEU A 662 -54.76 -5.49 8.49
CA LEU A 662 -53.72 -4.43 8.56
C LEU A 662 -53.81 -3.47 7.41
N GLU A 663 -54.02 -4.01 6.19
CA GLU A 663 -54.22 -3.14 5.00
C GLU A 663 -55.44 -2.26 5.11
N ALA A 664 -56.52 -2.78 5.68
CA ALA A 664 -57.78 -2.06 5.94
C ALA A 664 -57.57 -0.90 6.95
N GLU A 665 -56.58 -1.03 7.85
CA GLU A 665 -56.21 -0.01 8.83
C GLU A 665 -55.09 0.91 8.33
N ASN A 666 -54.75 0.85 7.04
CA ASN A 666 -53.65 1.59 6.42
C ASN A 666 -52.29 1.32 7.04
N LYS A 667 -52.09 0.13 7.61
CA LYS A 667 -50.79 -0.34 8.08
C LYS A 667 -50.12 -1.19 7.05
N PHE A 668 -48.79 -1.15 7.01
CA PHE A 668 -48.03 -1.96 6.08
C PHE A 668 -48.16 -3.43 6.41
N ALA A 669 -48.58 -4.23 5.43
CA ALA A 669 -48.59 -5.67 5.47
C ALA A 669 -48.44 -6.27 4.10
N ARG A 670 -47.60 -7.28 3.97
CA ARG A 670 -47.32 -7.93 2.68
C ARG A 670 -47.14 -9.42 2.86
N LEU A 671 -47.98 -10.21 2.15
CA LEU A 671 -47.79 -11.65 2.08
C LEU A 671 -46.52 -11.97 1.26
N LEU A 672 -45.67 -12.84 1.82
CA LEU A 672 -44.45 -13.26 1.14
C LEU A 672 -44.73 -14.44 0.22
N ASN A 673 -44.01 -14.48 -0.90
CA ASN A 673 -44.07 -15.55 -1.88
C ASN A 673 -43.08 -16.68 -1.48
N VAL A 674 -43.32 -17.29 -0.35
CA VAL A 674 -42.55 -18.42 0.19
C VAL A 674 -43.47 -19.59 0.51
N LYS A 675 -42.93 -20.80 0.51
CA LYS A 675 -43.62 -22.01 0.89
C LYS A 675 -43.28 -22.33 2.36
N GLY A 676 -44.33 -22.56 3.14
CA GLY A 676 -44.15 -22.93 4.55
C GLY A 676 -43.98 -21.73 5.49
N ALA A 677 -43.77 -22.02 6.78
CA ALA A 677 -43.64 -21.08 7.87
C ALA A 677 -42.38 -21.43 8.69
N GLY A 678 -41.22 -21.01 8.22
CA GLY A 678 -39.96 -21.14 8.94
C GLY A 678 -39.96 -20.38 10.26
N HIS A 679 -39.14 -20.80 11.25
CA HIS A 679 -39.02 -20.22 12.59
C HIS A 679 -40.33 -20.23 13.41
N THR A 680 -41.20 -21.16 13.11
CA THR A 680 -42.44 -21.39 13.80
C THR A 680 -42.53 -22.87 14.24
N SER A 681 -43.60 -23.23 14.93
CA SER A 681 -43.86 -24.63 15.33
C SER A 681 -43.99 -25.60 14.16
N ALA A 682 -44.19 -25.09 12.94
CA ALA A 682 -44.25 -25.88 11.69
C ALA A 682 -42.95 -26.65 11.42
N VAL A 683 -41.79 -26.20 11.91
CA VAL A 683 -40.49 -26.87 11.71
C VAL A 683 -40.15 -27.89 12.79
N GLU A 684 -40.96 -28.00 13.88
CA GLU A 684 -40.66 -28.92 14.97
C GLU A 684 -40.47 -30.38 14.54
N PRO A 685 -41.21 -30.93 13.55
CA PRO A 685 -41.00 -32.29 13.12
C PRO A 685 -39.63 -32.67 12.61
N ILE A 686 -38.85 -31.69 12.09
CA ILE A 686 -37.50 -31.93 11.56
C ILE A 686 -36.36 -31.76 12.56
N LEU A 687 -36.64 -31.21 13.74
CA LEU A 687 -35.59 -30.79 14.68
C LEU A 687 -34.79 -31.96 15.26
N GLY A 688 -35.44 -33.09 15.53
CA GLY A 688 -34.77 -34.26 16.03
C GLY A 688 -33.76 -34.86 15.09
N GLU A 689 -34.12 -34.95 13.79
CA GLU A 689 -33.22 -35.45 12.76
C GLU A 689 -32.08 -34.42 12.50
N LEU A 690 -32.35 -33.11 12.50
CA LEU A 690 -31.34 -32.08 12.39
C LEU A 690 -30.31 -32.21 13.52
N ALA A 691 -30.73 -32.41 14.74
CA ALA A 691 -29.82 -32.62 15.89
C ALA A 691 -28.94 -33.87 15.68
N ALA A 692 -29.53 -34.96 15.19
CA ALA A 692 -28.80 -36.20 14.92
C ALA A 692 -27.77 -36.04 13.80
N GLU A 693 -28.14 -35.40 12.69
CA GLU A 693 -27.26 -35.22 11.52
C GLU A 693 -26.10 -34.22 11.77
N THR A 694 -26.27 -33.33 12.74
CA THR A 694 -25.26 -32.34 13.11
C THR A 694 -24.46 -32.70 14.37
N ALA A 695 -24.70 -33.90 14.95
CA ALA A 695 -24.06 -34.31 16.20
C ALA A 695 -22.54 -34.39 16.15
N ASP A 696 -21.96 -34.64 14.99
CA ASP A 696 -20.52 -34.83 14.81
C ASP A 696 -19.75 -33.55 14.48
N ILE A 697 -20.40 -32.39 14.40
CA ILE A 697 -19.66 -31.12 14.16
C ILE A 697 -18.75 -30.82 15.36
N THR A 698 -17.64 -30.16 15.11
CA THR A 698 -16.65 -29.78 16.13
C THR A 698 -16.60 -28.26 16.27
N PRO A 699 -17.41 -27.65 17.13
CA PRO A 699 -17.38 -26.23 17.37
C PRO A 699 -16.03 -25.76 17.89
N MET A 700 -15.61 -24.60 17.44
CA MET A 700 -14.33 -23.98 17.81
C MET A 700 -14.57 -22.64 18.52
N PRO A 701 -13.59 -22.18 19.34
CA PRO A 701 -13.68 -20.86 19.93
C PRO A 701 -13.74 -19.75 18.87
N LEU A 702 -14.60 -18.76 19.08
CA LEU A 702 -14.70 -17.60 18.20
C LEU A 702 -13.39 -16.81 18.20
N ARG A 703 -13.03 -16.28 17.05
CA ARG A 703 -11.89 -15.37 16.90
C ARG A 703 -12.30 -13.90 16.98
N ILE A 704 -13.55 -13.59 16.62
CA ILE A 704 -14.12 -12.25 16.62
C ILE A 704 -15.52 -12.29 17.24
N PRO A 705 -16.06 -11.15 17.70
CA PRO A 705 -17.39 -11.10 18.29
C PRO A 705 -18.50 -11.53 17.32
N LEU A 706 -19.53 -12.19 17.90
CA LEU A 706 -20.76 -12.54 17.20
C LEU A 706 -21.93 -11.84 17.90
N PHE A 707 -22.65 -11.01 17.17
CA PHE A 707 -23.92 -10.46 17.60
C PHE A 707 -25.00 -11.47 17.23
N SER A 708 -25.46 -12.25 18.21
CA SER A 708 -26.37 -13.37 17.94
C SER A 708 -27.78 -12.89 17.60
N SER A 709 -28.34 -13.45 16.53
CA SER A 709 -29.76 -13.32 16.22
C SER A 709 -30.58 -14.52 16.74
N VAL A 710 -29.92 -15.55 17.24
CA VAL A 710 -30.54 -16.72 17.86
C VAL A 710 -30.86 -16.46 19.33
N ASP A 711 -29.87 -15.97 20.07
CA ASP A 711 -30.00 -15.65 21.50
C ASP A 711 -30.22 -14.14 21.67
N ARG A 712 -31.39 -13.75 22.06
CA ARG A 712 -31.82 -12.36 22.16
C ARG A 712 -30.90 -11.52 23.05
N GLY A 713 -30.35 -10.43 22.52
CA GLY A 713 -29.55 -9.49 23.28
C GLY A 713 -28.21 -10.02 23.74
N VAL A 714 -27.70 -11.07 23.11
CA VAL A 714 -26.43 -11.70 23.47
C VAL A 714 -25.38 -11.44 22.44
N THR A 715 -24.25 -10.89 22.88
CA THR A 715 -23.01 -10.79 22.11
C THR A 715 -22.02 -11.80 22.64
N TYR A 716 -21.60 -12.74 21.80
CA TYR A 716 -20.55 -13.70 22.14
C TYR A 716 -19.20 -13.14 21.82
N GLN A 717 -18.30 -13.17 22.81
CA GLN A 717 -16.96 -12.62 22.69
C GLN A 717 -15.94 -13.65 22.14
N PRO A 718 -14.79 -13.22 21.62
CA PRO A 718 -13.71 -14.12 21.23
C PRO A 718 -13.35 -15.09 22.35
N GLY A 719 -13.13 -16.35 22.00
CA GLY A 719 -12.87 -17.44 22.94
C GLY A 719 -14.09 -18.27 23.32
N ALA A 720 -15.31 -17.76 23.09
CA ALA A 720 -16.53 -18.50 23.37
C ALA A 720 -16.74 -19.63 22.34
N VAL A 721 -17.19 -20.80 22.82
CA VAL A 721 -17.61 -21.92 21.97
C VAL A 721 -19.15 -21.89 21.94
N VAL A 722 -19.69 -21.49 20.78
CA VAL A 722 -21.12 -21.16 20.65
C VAL A 722 -21.88 -22.18 19.79
N HIS A 723 -21.23 -22.69 18.75
CA HIS A 723 -21.90 -23.34 17.61
C HIS A 723 -22.09 -24.86 17.80
N GLU A 724 -22.50 -25.26 18.99
CA GLU A 724 -22.90 -26.62 19.31
C GLU A 724 -24.15 -27.02 18.51
N PRO A 725 -24.46 -28.32 18.33
CA PRO A 725 -25.66 -28.75 17.61
C PRO A 725 -26.96 -28.13 18.13
N ASP A 726 -27.09 -27.90 19.45
CA ASP A 726 -28.24 -27.23 20.02
C ASP A 726 -28.45 -25.81 19.51
N TYR A 727 -27.36 -25.07 19.24
CA TYR A 727 -27.46 -23.72 18.66
C TYR A 727 -28.18 -23.75 17.32
N TRP A 728 -27.91 -24.76 16.50
CA TRP A 728 -28.52 -24.91 15.17
C TRP A 728 -29.98 -25.36 15.24
N VAL A 729 -30.34 -26.15 16.21
CA VAL A 729 -31.74 -26.49 16.47
C VAL A 729 -32.52 -25.23 16.88
N ARG A 730 -31.98 -24.45 17.80
CA ARG A 730 -32.59 -23.18 18.24
C ARG A 730 -32.64 -22.16 17.09
N CYS A 731 -31.58 -22.06 16.29
CA CYS A 731 -31.53 -21.19 15.11
C CYS A 731 -32.64 -21.49 14.11
N THR A 732 -32.99 -22.77 13.93
CA THR A 732 -34.06 -23.22 13.02
C THR A 732 -35.44 -22.98 13.57
N ARG A 733 -35.65 -23.21 14.83
CA ARG A 733 -36.99 -23.19 15.50
C ARG A 733 -37.37 -21.79 15.99
N GLN A 734 -36.43 -21.07 16.62
CA GLN A 734 -36.75 -19.85 17.35
C GLN A 734 -36.90 -18.64 16.44
N ARG A 735 -37.53 -17.60 16.98
CA ARG A 735 -37.60 -16.26 16.37
C ARG A 735 -36.21 -15.75 16.08
N VAL A 736 -36.07 -15.06 14.99
CA VAL A 736 -34.81 -14.45 14.61
C VAL A 736 -34.72 -13.01 15.16
N TRP A 737 -33.85 -12.81 16.13
CA TRP A 737 -33.66 -11.53 16.82
C TRP A 737 -32.66 -10.63 16.08
N PHE A 738 -32.90 -10.36 14.78
CA PHE A 738 -32.01 -9.58 13.95
C PHE A 738 -31.99 -8.11 14.37
N LEU A 739 -33.14 -7.54 14.76
CA LEU A 739 -33.23 -6.20 15.31
C LEU A 739 -32.29 -6.01 16.51
N ASP A 740 -32.37 -6.94 17.49
CA ASP A 740 -31.55 -6.87 18.69
C ASP A 740 -30.06 -7.02 18.38
N ALA A 741 -29.68 -7.91 17.47
CA ALA A 741 -28.29 -8.07 17.02
C ALA A 741 -27.77 -6.80 16.35
N THR A 742 -28.55 -6.17 15.49
CA THR A 742 -28.19 -4.91 14.82
C THR A 742 -28.04 -3.77 15.85
N GLN A 743 -28.95 -3.66 16.81
CA GLN A 743 -28.85 -2.69 17.90
C GLN A 743 -27.56 -2.85 18.69
N GLN A 744 -27.18 -4.10 19.00
CA GLN A 744 -25.93 -4.39 19.71
C GLN A 744 -24.68 -4.01 18.91
N ALA A 745 -24.70 -4.24 17.60
CA ALA A 745 -23.61 -3.83 16.72
C ALA A 745 -23.41 -2.30 16.79
N PHE A 746 -24.47 -1.52 16.70
CA PHE A 746 -24.39 -0.06 16.83
C PHE A 746 -23.97 0.39 18.23
N ALA A 747 -24.48 -0.26 19.27
CA ALA A 747 -24.11 0.03 20.65
C ALA A 747 -22.63 -0.25 20.95
N ALA A 748 -22.04 -1.23 20.25
CA ALA A 748 -20.61 -1.54 20.32
C ALA A 748 -19.72 -0.54 19.53
N GLY A 749 -20.31 0.46 18.89
CA GLY A 749 -19.60 1.51 18.18
C GLY A 749 -19.30 1.21 16.70
N HIS A 750 -19.86 0.16 16.14
CA HIS A 750 -19.71 -0.13 14.72
C HIS A 750 -20.51 0.85 13.87
N THR A 751 -19.83 1.44 12.89
CA THR A 751 -20.41 2.42 11.95
C THR A 751 -20.52 1.88 10.53
N MET A 752 -20.10 0.66 10.30
CA MET A 752 -20.05 0.07 8.97
C MET A 752 -20.54 -1.38 9.04
N LEU A 753 -21.62 -1.68 8.35
CA LEU A 753 -22.22 -3.00 8.22
C LEU A 753 -22.22 -3.41 6.76
N VAL A 754 -21.71 -4.59 6.46
CA VAL A 754 -21.57 -5.13 5.09
C VAL A 754 -22.40 -6.40 4.95
N GLU A 755 -23.44 -6.35 4.15
CA GLU A 755 -24.25 -7.54 3.87
C GLU A 755 -23.54 -8.45 2.87
N VAL A 756 -23.25 -9.68 3.30
CA VAL A 756 -22.58 -10.71 2.50
C VAL A 756 -23.61 -11.70 2.01
N SER A 757 -24.01 -11.55 0.76
CA SER A 757 -25.04 -12.39 0.14
C SER A 757 -25.05 -12.20 -1.38
N PRO A 758 -25.72 -13.08 -2.13
CA PRO A 758 -25.89 -12.89 -3.57
C PRO A 758 -26.69 -11.63 -3.95
N ASN A 759 -27.56 -11.16 -3.07
CA ASN A 759 -28.35 -9.95 -3.22
C ASN A 759 -28.77 -9.43 -1.86
N PRO A 760 -28.72 -8.11 -1.61
CA PRO A 760 -29.07 -7.57 -0.30
C PRO A 760 -30.57 -7.69 -0.02
N VAL A 761 -30.90 -8.19 1.18
CA VAL A 761 -32.28 -8.32 1.67
C VAL A 761 -32.45 -7.76 3.08
N ALA A 762 -31.38 -7.46 3.77
CA ALA A 762 -31.39 -6.98 5.15
C ALA A 762 -31.13 -5.46 5.29
N LEU A 763 -30.77 -4.77 4.23
CA LEU A 763 -30.37 -3.33 4.28
C LEU A 763 -31.48 -2.43 4.84
N MET A 764 -32.73 -2.63 4.42
CA MET A 764 -33.83 -1.77 4.87
C MET A 764 -34.10 -1.90 6.38
N GLY A 765 -34.08 -3.13 6.90
CA GLY A 765 -34.22 -3.38 8.33
C GLY A 765 -33.09 -2.76 9.14
N MET A 766 -31.86 -2.90 8.66
CA MET A 766 -30.69 -2.28 9.29
C MET A 766 -30.75 -0.75 9.26
N MET A 767 -31.20 -0.17 8.15
CA MET A 767 -31.37 1.26 8.01
C MET A 767 -32.40 1.81 9.02
N ASN A 768 -33.53 1.16 9.12
CA ASN A 768 -34.57 1.55 10.08
C ASN A 768 -34.06 1.43 11.53
N THR A 769 -33.30 0.40 11.83
CA THR A 769 -32.66 0.23 13.14
C THR A 769 -31.66 1.34 13.41
N ALA A 770 -30.82 1.68 12.42
CA ALA A 770 -29.82 2.74 12.53
C ALA A 770 -30.49 4.09 12.88
N PHE A 771 -31.56 4.46 12.18
CA PHE A 771 -32.33 5.67 12.49
C PHE A 771 -32.93 5.65 13.89
N SER A 772 -33.47 4.50 14.33
CA SER A 772 -34.10 4.37 15.62
C SER A 772 -33.16 4.52 16.83
N VAL A 773 -31.86 4.20 16.64
CA VAL A 773 -30.83 4.29 17.69
C VAL A 773 -29.89 5.50 17.53
N GLY A 774 -30.18 6.42 16.60
CA GLY A 774 -29.36 7.61 16.36
C GLY A 774 -28.06 7.34 15.60
N ALA A 775 -27.97 6.23 14.88
CA ALA A 775 -26.81 5.82 14.07
C ALA A 775 -27.06 5.99 12.56
N GLY A 776 -27.91 6.95 12.17
CA GLY A 776 -28.32 7.16 10.78
C GLY A 776 -27.21 7.57 9.81
N ASP A 777 -26.06 7.96 10.33
CA ASP A 777 -24.83 8.27 9.58
C ASP A 777 -23.98 7.03 9.30
N SER A 778 -24.39 5.87 9.81
CA SER A 778 -23.67 4.59 9.57
C SER A 778 -23.73 4.19 8.10
N GLN A 779 -22.66 3.52 7.63
CA GLN A 779 -22.60 2.99 6.28
C GLN A 779 -23.15 1.57 6.24
N LEU A 780 -24.16 1.36 5.40
CA LEU A 780 -24.79 0.07 5.16
C LEU A 780 -24.45 -0.35 3.74
N LEU A 781 -23.58 -1.34 3.62
CA LEU A 781 -22.97 -1.75 2.37
C LEU A 781 -23.37 -3.19 2.02
N TYR A 782 -23.09 -3.59 0.80
CA TYR A 782 -23.31 -4.95 0.33
C TYR A 782 -22.17 -5.41 -0.58
N VAL A 783 -21.97 -6.73 -0.71
CA VAL A 783 -20.94 -7.30 -1.59
C VAL A 783 -21.44 -7.40 -3.02
N LEU A 784 -22.61 -8.00 -3.20
CA LEU A 784 -23.23 -8.22 -4.49
C LEU A 784 -24.66 -7.69 -4.52
N LYS A 785 -25.10 -7.28 -5.69
CA LYS A 785 -26.49 -6.87 -5.92
C LYS A 785 -26.95 -7.35 -7.28
N ARG A 786 -28.16 -7.91 -7.34
CA ARG A 786 -28.79 -8.33 -8.56
C ARG A 786 -28.83 -7.19 -9.59
N LYS A 787 -28.49 -7.47 -10.84
CA LYS A 787 -28.43 -6.54 -11.96
C LYS A 787 -27.29 -5.52 -11.91
N VAL A 788 -26.40 -5.61 -10.95
CA VAL A 788 -25.15 -4.86 -10.89
C VAL A 788 -24.01 -5.83 -11.19
N GLY A 789 -23.06 -5.43 -12.05
CA GLY A 789 -21.90 -6.26 -12.34
C GLY A 789 -21.13 -6.65 -11.08
N SER A 790 -20.76 -7.91 -10.96
CA SER A 790 -20.10 -8.41 -9.73
C SER A 790 -18.77 -7.72 -9.46
N ALA A 791 -17.96 -7.49 -10.50
CA ALA A 791 -16.68 -6.79 -10.36
C ALA A 791 -16.89 -5.33 -9.93
N GLU A 792 -17.82 -4.63 -10.57
CA GLU A 792 -18.18 -3.25 -10.21
C GLU A 792 -18.62 -3.14 -8.75
N SER A 793 -19.50 -4.06 -8.31
CA SER A 793 -20.00 -4.09 -6.94
C SER A 793 -18.90 -4.34 -5.93
N ILE A 794 -18.00 -5.29 -6.19
CA ILE A 794 -16.87 -5.60 -5.31
C ILE A 794 -15.85 -4.46 -5.29
N ARG A 795 -15.54 -3.85 -6.45
CA ARG A 795 -14.66 -2.68 -6.48
C ARG A 795 -15.21 -1.53 -5.66
N ASP A 796 -16.50 -1.24 -5.78
CA ASP A 796 -17.16 -0.19 -4.99
C ASP A 796 -17.06 -0.46 -3.50
N LEU A 797 -17.31 -1.70 -3.07
CA LEU A 797 -17.17 -2.10 -1.69
C LEU A 797 -15.73 -1.96 -1.19
N LEU A 798 -14.76 -2.48 -1.94
CA LEU A 798 -13.35 -2.40 -1.57
C LEU A 798 -12.87 -0.95 -1.45
N ALA A 799 -13.31 -0.07 -2.36
CA ALA A 799 -13.00 1.36 -2.29
C ALA A 799 -13.54 1.98 -1.00
N LYS A 800 -14.77 1.69 -0.63
CA LYS A 800 -15.40 2.20 0.60
C LYS A 800 -14.73 1.66 1.87
N LEU A 801 -14.37 0.38 1.88
CA LEU A 801 -13.63 -0.23 2.99
C LEU A 801 -12.22 0.37 3.13
N TYR A 802 -11.56 0.61 2.01
CA TYR A 802 -10.24 1.21 1.99
C TYR A 802 -10.23 2.62 2.59
N VAL A 803 -11.11 3.50 2.16
CA VAL A 803 -11.18 4.87 2.71
C VAL A 803 -11.61 4.87 4.18
N ALA A 804 -12.30 3.85 4.63
CA ALA A 804 -12.64 3.65 6.03
C ALA A 804 -11.47 3.13 6.88
N GLY A 805 -10.32 2.85 6.28
CA GLY A 805 -9.10 2.45 6.98
C GLY A 805 -8.82 0.96 7.00
N GLN A 806 -9.55 0.16 6.23
CA GLN A 806 -9.27 -1.27 6.13
C GLN A 806 -8.02 -1.53 5.28
N PRO A 807 -7.20 -2.55 5.65
CA PRO A 807 -5.94 -2.84 4.95
C PRO A 807 -6.18 -3.58 3.62
N ILE A 808 -6.80 -2.92 2.67
CA ILE A 808 -7.08 -3.49 1.33
C ILE A 808 -5.78 -3.56 0.53
N ASN A 809 -5.55 -4.72 -0.11
CA ASN A 809 -4.35 -5.01 -0.91
C ASN A 809 -4.63 -4.84 -2.41
#